data_ac02cdca071d256d0f3ec2667cc48574
#
_entry.id   ac02cdca071d256d0f3ec2667cc48574
#
_cell.length_a   1.000
_cell.length_b   1.000
_cell.length_c   1.000
_cell.angle_alpha   90.00
_cell.angle_beta   90.00
_cell.angle_gamma   90.00
#
_symmetry.space_group_name_H-M   'P 1'
#
loop_
_entity.id
_entity.type
_entity.pdbx_description
1 polymer ?
#
loop_
_entity_poly.entity_id
_entity_poly.type
_entity_poly.pdbx_seq_one_letter_code
_entity_poly.pdbx_strand_id
1 'polypeptide(L)'
;MTYFNCLFLDNEKDIIVNLYLDFDHMYYELETPNHHSGNLIRNLARVCELPLSENDEGMLVIRGEVPCYIDSSNEEVYVFRMGDAKIANIYLDGRIEMRAAIPSISKTLMSQTRDYHFDLSKTIFQTFIRKDLKFRSDLHTHMNGNLNPDVMIALGIAHQIRYPLYYVKKLELKLTPKQWEEVNSKREKVARQFIDSGLQGKYLDRRINDNTFINFADLILNNMNNAEENIVKIRGSLAILKDGQAVFTNLEKVYLYRYVFAKGKESEEKIPFRNIEMIPDKDVKAALVQMLRDRENPSYWNNTIFQDKLLWIARGYKASGIEYVEIADTTLVKKYESLEMLEEVHAVMPYIYQETGVMIRFLAAMRRIPLTIVKDAITPDDYLARNIEVLRAVALDPYVAGCDFVGEEINDIITLKPVFKEIVKICAKDPSFVIRIHAGENDSQKDNISHSIECVVDSLAKGQEIPHIRLGHGLYTYSQKSKKGQKVLRELRDNHVVLEFQFSSNVRLNNLNTLENHPLKEYLKQGIGCVQGTDGAALYGTNAIDEQLSLEKLLELSDEDLRLMRETEMRIIEESRKAYSEKKERFSQLQNGRSIEATLLEVMENEAEVKGLKLHSVHKLDANTELKEKIVELPWDRTPIILMGGSFNTEKRATKMTEEGIKELQDVLDLVPPEEAFFVIGYKLSGYEKYLIEHNDKGFDVFAVVPAHITASEKKKLLEAGVQIRVSPEGEGMGIYKSFNYEIFERRPSILLAFDGNSAGQNLIQEAKNGKGRSAIYVWSHSRTLHEKASSLVGYVKFFDAEHPLADQLRELAAQAVREGSLKTE
;
A
#
# COMPACT_ATOMS: atom_id res chain seq x y z
N MET A 1 -41.88 4.81 0.78
CA MET A 1 -40.84 4.49 -0.25
C MET A 1 -39.47 4.50 0.41
N THR A 2 -38.71 3.44 0.32
CA THR A 2 -37.36 3.34 0.83
C THR A 2 -36.39 3.39 -0.34
N TYR A 3 -35.42 4.28 -0.26
CA TYR A 3 -34.42 4.50 -1.31
C TYR A 3 -33.11 3.82 -0.98
N PHE A 4 -32.52 3.14 -1.95
CA PHE A 4 -31.23 2.52 -1.89
C PHE A 4 -30.42 2.90 -3.12
N ASN A 5 -29.13 3.16 -2.89
CA ASN A 5 -28.19 3.43 -3.96
C ASN A 5 -26.99 2.50 -3.80
N CYS A 6 -26.57 1.87 -4.86
CA CYS A 6 -25.35 1.07 -4.87
C CYS A 6 -24.64 1.16 -6.22
N LEU A 7 -23.36 0.95 -6.19
CA LEU A 7 -22.50 0.94 -7.35
C LEU A 7 -22.11 -0.50 -7.66
N PHE A 8 -22.41 -0.95 -8.88
CA PHE A 8 -21.92 -2.21 -9.41
C PHE A 8 -20.77 -1.94 -10.36
N LEU A 9 -19.64 -2.60 -10.10
CA LEU A 9 -18.48 -2.48 -10.94
C LEU A 9 -18.31 -3.73 -11.81
N ASP A 10 -18.21 -3.52 -13.09
CA ASP A 10 -17.83 -4.53 -14.06
C ASP A 10 -16.60 -4.05 -14.83
N ASN A 11 -15.47 -4.53 -14.43
CA ASN A 11 -14.17 -4.43 -15.13
C ASN A 11 -13.71 -3.05 -15.59
N GLU A 12 -14.52 -2.27 -16.20
CA GLU A 12 -14.22 -0.94 -16.72
C GLU A 12 -15.44 -0.04 -16.63
N LYS A 13 -16.46 -0.48 -15.88
CA LYS A 13 -17.82 0.01 -16.10
C LYS A 13 -18.51 0.22 -14.78
N ASP A 14 -18.70 1.46 -14.45
CA ASP A 14 -19.45 1.85 -13.28
C ASP A 14 -20.93 1.89 -13.65
N ILE A 15 -21.75 1.10 -12.97
CA ILE A 15 -23.20 1.12 -13.09
C ILE A 15 -23.77 1.52 -11.75
N ILE A 16 -24.41 2.67 -11.72
CA ILE A 16 -25.13 3.13 -10.53
C ILE A 16 -26.52 2.52 -10.55
N VAL A 17 -26.89 1.86 -9.46
CA VAL A 17 -28.21 1.26 -9.27
C VAL A 17 -28.95 2.01 -8.21
N ASN A 18 -30.01 2.67 -8.58
CA ASN A 18 -30.95 3.33 -7.69
C ASN A 18 -32.18 2.45 -7.50
N LEU A 19 -32.48 2.03 -6.28
CA LEU A 19 -33.62 1.19 -5.94
C LEU A 19 -34.60 1.97 -5.06
N TYR A 20 -35.87 1.96 -5.45
CA TYR A 20 -36.94 2.56 -4.68
C TYR A 20 -37.96 1.47 -4.34
N LEU A 21 -38.14 1.20 -3.06
CA LEU A 21 -39.10 0.24 -2.53
C LEU A 21 -40.40 0.95 -2.13
N ASP A 22 -41.52 0.52 -2.69
CA ASP A 22 -42.83 1.01 -2.34
C ASP A 22 -43.81 -0.17 -2.25
N PHE A 23 -44.22 -0.51 -1.05
CA PHE A 23 -45.08 -1.65 -0.71
C PHE A 23 -44.61 -2.97 -1.33
N ASP A 24 -45.24 -3.38 -2.42
CA ASP A 24 -45.04 -4.64 -3.15
C ASP A 24 -44.27 -4.43 -4.47
N HIS A 25 -43.86 -3.20 -4.76
CA HIS A 25 -43.12 -2.86 -5.96
C HIS A 25 -41.75 -2.26 -5.66
N MET A 26 -40.81 -2.61 -6.50
CA MET A 26 -39.48 -2.01 -6.50
C MET A 26 -39.24 -1.36 -7.86
N TYR A 27 -39.06 -0.04 -7.82
CA TYR A 27 -38.61 0.73 -8.99
C TYR A 27 -37.11 0.76 -8.99
N TYR A 28 -36.50 0.59 -10.14
CA TYR A 28 -35.05 0.67 -10.28
C TYR A 28 -34.67 1.60 -11.43
N GLU A 29 -33.55 2.21 -11.27
CA GLU A 29 -32.88 3.02 -12.25
C GLU A 29 -31.41 2.58 -12.31
N LEU A 30 -30.98 2.16 -13.51
CA LEU A 30 -29.56 1.84 -13.77
C LEU A 30 -29.00 2.94 -14.65
N GLU A 31 -27.90 3.53 -14.22
CA GLU A 31 -27.23 4.57 -14.95
C GLU A 31 -25.73 4.33 -15.01
N THR A 32 -25.08 4.77 -16.07
CA THR A 32 -23.63 4.68 -16.22
C THR A 32 -23.06 5.95 -16.78
N PRO A 33 -22.04 6.53 -16.12
CA PRO A 33 -21.32 7.70 -16.60
C PRO A 33 -20.33 7.36 -17.72
N ASN A 34 -20.06 6.07 -18.00
CA ASN A 34 -18.98 5.67 -18.88
C ASN A 34 -19.52 5.11 -20.21
N HIS A 35 -19.01 5.61 -21.33
CA HIS A 35 -19.40 5.14 -22.66
C HIS A 35 -19.14 3.64 -22.89
N HIS A 36 -18.13 3.06 -22.24
CA HIS A 36 -17.85 1.62 -22.32
C HIS A 36 -18.88 0.77 -21.60
N SER A 37 -19.40 1.21 -20.45
CA SER A 37 -20.51 0.56 -19.74
C SER A 37 -21.83 0.65 -20.50
N GLY A 38 -21.95 1.60 -21.38
CA GLY A 38 -23.10 1.77 -22.24
C GLY A 38 -23.47 0.51 -23.01
N ASN A 39 -22.51 -0.34 -23.36
CA ASN A 39 -22.79 -1.60 -24.04
C ASN A 39 -23.52 -2.59 -23.14
N LEU A 40 -23.17 -2.69 -21.86
CA LEU A 40 -23.87 -3.55 -20.91
C LEU A 40 -25.30 -3.04 -20.70
N ILE A 41 -25.49 -1.75 -20.46
CA ILE A 41 -26.82 -1.15 -20.29
C ILE A 41 -27.66 -1.28 -21.56
N ARG A 42 -27.11 -1.04 -22.75
CA ARG A 42 -27.80 -1.24 -24.03
C ARG A 42 -28.20 -2.71 -24.24
N ASN A 43 -27.32 -3.64 -23.89
CA ASN A 43 -27.64 -5.08 -23.99
C ASN A 43 -28.71 -5.50 -22.99
N LEU A 44 -28.65 -5.01 -21.75
CA LEU A 44 -29.69 -5.24 -20.75
C LEU A 44 -31.02 -4.65 -21.19
N ALA A 45 -31.05 -3.42 -21.70
CA ALA A 45 -32.24 -2.77 -22.24
C ALA A 45 -32.88 -3.61 -23.34
N ARG A 46 -32.06 -4.10 -24.27
CA ARG A 46 -32.52 -4.94 -25.39
C ARG A 46 -33.04 -6.29 -24.93
N VAL A 47 -32.33 -6.99 -24.06
CA VAL A 47 -32.71 -8.33 -23.58
C VAL A 47 -33.96 -8.28 -22.71
N CYS A 48 -34.07 -7.22 -21.91
CA CYS A 48 -35.19 -7.06 -20.98
C CYS A 48 -36.32 -6.19 -21.55
N GLU A 49 -36.23 -5.78 -22.83
CA GLU A 49 -37.17 -4.92 -23.50
C GLU A 49 -37.52 -3.62 -22.74
N LEU A 50 -36.49 -3.03 -22.13
CA LEU A 50 -36.63 -1.83 -21.32
C LEU A 50 -36.31 -0.56 -22.13
N PRO A 51 -37.00 0.57 -21.86
CA PRO A 51 -36.71 1.83 -22.51
C PRO A 51 -35.33 2.33 -22.07
N LEU A 52 -34.50 2.68 -23.06
CA LEU A 52 -33.21 3.29 -22.84
C LEU A 52 -33.34 4.80 -23.06
N SER A 53 -32.87 5.58 -22.13
CA SER A 53 -32.81 7.04 -22.20
C SER A 53 -31.41 7.55 -21.88
N GLU A 54 -31.20 8.82 -22.15
CA GLU A 54 -30.00 9.55 -21.71
C GLU A 54 -30.47 10.70 -20.83
N ASN A 55 -29.83 10.91 -19.68
CA ASN A 55 -30.16 11.99 -18.78
C ASN A 55 -29.43 13.28 -19.17
N ASP A 56 -29.74 14.39 -18.47
CA ASP A 56 -29.14 15.72 -18.73
C ASP A 56 -27.61 15.75 -18.51
N GLU A 57 -27.04 14.77 -17.84
CA GLU A 57 -25.60 14.61 -17.60
C GLU A 57 -24.92 13.71 -18.66
N GLY A 58 -25.66 13.28 -19.69
CA GLY A 58 -25.15 12.41 -20.75
C GLY A 58 -24.99 10.94 -20.34
N MET A 59 -25.60 10.52 -19.21
CA MET A 59 -25.58 9.14 -18.77
C MET A 59 -26.68 8.32 -19.41
N LEU A 60 -26.34 7.09 -19.80
CA LEU A 60 -27.34 6.11 -20.25
C LEU A 60 -28.13 5.58 -19.06
N VAL A 61 -29.44 5.61 -19.15
CA VAL A 61 -30.35 5.27 -18.07
C VAL A 61 -31.37 4.23 -18.54
N ILE A 62 -31.53 3.16 -17.77
CA ILE A 62 -32.65 2.22 -17.85
C ILE A 62 -33.48 2.37 -16.59
N ARG A 63 -34.80 2.48 -16.76
CA ARG A 63 -35.74 2.49 -15.66
C ARG A 63 -36.72 1.36 -15.82
N GLY A 64 -37.11 0.76 -14.72
CA GLY A 64 -38.08 -0.30 -14.71
C GLY A 64 -38.71 -0.48 -13.33
N GLU A 65 -39.73 -1.31 -13.32
CA GLU A 65 -40.47 -1.71 -12.15
C GLU A 65 -40.38 -3.21 -11.99
N VAL A 66 -40.13 -3.65 -10.75
CA VAL A 66 -40.00 -5.07 -10.43
C VAL A 66 -41.05 -5.43 -9.40
N PRO A 67 -41.94 -6.42 -9.64
CA PRO A 67 -42.74 -6.94 -8.55
C PRO A 67 -41.83 -7.55 -7.48
N CYS A 68 -42.06 -7.14 -6.24
CA CYS A 68 -41.44 -7.74 -5.09
C CYS A 68 -42.29 -8.88 -4.56
N TYR A 69 -41.67 -9.92 -4.07
CA TYR A 69 -42.36 -10.92 -3.28
C TYR A 69 -41.52 -11.29 -2.05
N ILE A 70 -42.22 -11.63 -1.00
CA ILE A 70 -41.62 -12.13 0.22
C ILE A 70 -41.56 -13.65 0.12
N ASP A 71 -40.34 -14.19 0.24
CA ASP A 71 -40.19 -15.66 0.27
C ASP A 71 -40.76 -16.21 1.59
N SER A 72 -41.59 -17.22 1.49
CA SER A 72 -42.29 -17.84 2.62
C SER A 72 -41.41 -18.71 3.53
N SER A 73 -40.13 -18.80 3.25
CA SER A 73 -39.16 -19.62 3.99
C SER A 73 -38.53 -18.94 5.23
N ASN A 74 -39.21 -18.01 5.89
CA ASN A 74 -38.80 -17.23 7.05
C ASN A 74 -37.81 -16.07 6.81
N GLU A 75 -37.43 -15.82 5.61
CA GLU A 75 -36.60 -14.67 5.26
C GLU A 75 -37.32 -13.80 4.24
N GLU A 76 -37.48 -12.55 4.54
CA GLU A 76 -38.02 -11.58 3.59
C GLU A 76 -36.96 -11.28 2.52
N VAL A 77 -37.27 -11.60 1.28
CA VAL A 77 -36.37 -11.46 0.13
C VAL A 77 -37.01 -10.63 -0.96
N TYR A 78 -36.34 -9.56 -1.32
CA TYR A 78 -36.66 -8.80 -2.51
C TYR A 78 -35.81 -9.34 -3.66
N VAL A 79 -36.48 -9.89 -4.69
CA VAL A 79 -35.79 -10.38 -5.89
C VAL A 79 -35.68 -9.27 -6.89
N PHE A 80 -34.46 -8.75 -7.06
CA PHE A 80 -34.19 -7.76 -8.12
C PHE A 80 -34.13 -8.47 -9.47
N ARG A 81 -35.02 -8.08 -10.36
CA ARG A 81 -35.09 -8.61 -11.72
C ARG A 81 -35.06 -7.50 -12.74
N MET A 82 -34.48 -7.80 -13.90
CA MET A 82 -34.63 -7.01 -15.12
C MET A 82 -35.25 -7.90 -16.17
N GLY A 83 -36.52 -7.69 -16.47
CA GLY A 83 -37.31 -8.65 -17.23
C GLY A 83 -37.37 -10.01 -16.53
N ASP A 84 -37.08 -11.08 -17.24
CA ASP A 84 -37.00 -12.44 -16.66
C ASP A 84 -35.66 -12.73 -15.96
N ALA A 85 -34.67 -11.90 -16.17
CA ALA A 85 -33.36 -12.09 -15.58
C ALA A 85 -33.33 -11.73 -14.09
N LYS A 86 -32.99 -12.70 -13.24
CA LYS A 86 -32.77 -12.49 -11.81
C LYS A 86 -31.36 -11.92 -11.58
N ILE A 87 -31.27 -10.68 -11.13
CA ILE A 87 -30.02 -9.96 -10.93
C ILE A 87 -29.48 -10.17 -9.51
N ALA A 88 -30.33 -9.95 -8.51
CA ALA A 88 -29.94 -10.08 -7.11
C ALA A 88 -31.10 -10.53 -6.22
N ASN A 89 -30.78 -11.17 -5.11
CA ASN A 89 -31.64 -11.28 -3.95
C ASN A 89 -31.22 -10.23 -2.92
N ILE A 90 -32.15 -9.45 -2.44
CA ILE A 90 -31.95 -8.46 -1.38
C ILE A 90 -32.78 -8.91 -0.19
N TYR A 91 -32.12 -9.26 0.89
CA TYR A 91 -32.73 -9.77 2.11
C TYR A 91 -32.95 -8.63 3.11
N LEU A 92 -34.08 -8.58 3.78
CA LEU A 92 -34.38 -7.57 4.81
C LEU A 92 -33.45 -7.66 6.04
N ASP A 93 -32.79 -8.78 6.21
CA ASP A 93 -31.77 -8.95 7.24
C ASP A 93 -30.44 -8.26 6.90
N GLY A 94 -30.35 -7.63 5.73
CA GLY A 94 -29.18 -6.90 5.26
C GLY A 94 -28.24 -7.67 4.35
N ARG A 95 -28.57 -8.90 4.03
CA ARG A 95 -27.79 -9.74 3.11
C ARG A 95 -28.16 -9.44 1.66
N ILE A 96 -27.15 -9.38 0.77
CA ILE A 96 -27.33 -9.31 -0.68
C ILE A 96 -26.66 -10.49 -1.34
N GLU A 97 -27.39 -11.17 -2.19
CA GLU A 97 -26.91 -12.29 -2.97
C GLU A 97 -26.98 -11.96 -4.47
N MET A 98 -25.82 -11.72 -5.09
CA MET A 98 -25.73 -11.42 -6.51
C MET A 98 -25.95 -12.67 -7.36
N ARG A 99 -26.67 -12.53 -8.47
CA ARG A 99 -26.96 -13.61 -9.43
C ARG A 99 -26.33 -13.34 -10.79
N ALA A 100 -26.29 -14.37 -11.60
CA ALA A 100 -25.40 -14.57 -12.75
C ALA A 100 -25.56 -13.65 -13.97
N ALA A 101 -26.47 -12.69 -13.99
CA ALA A 101 -26.59 -11.76 -15.13
C ALA A 101 -25.53 -10.63 -15.10
N ILE A 102 -24.94 -10.39 -13.94
CA ILE A 102 -23.77 -9.51 -13.80
C ILE A 102 -22.54 -10.42 -13.68
N PRO A 103 -21.46 -10.13 -14.41
CA PRO A 103 -20.24 -10.93 -14.34
C PRO A 103 -19.83 -11.15 -12.89
N SER A 104 -19.42 -12.35 -12.56
CA SER A 104 -18.99 -12.69 -11.21
C SER A 104 -17.89 -11.72 -10.79
N ILE A 105 -18.13 -10.95 -9.73
CA ILE A 105 -17.15 -10.01 -9.16
C ILE A 105 -15.79 -10.69 -8.94
N SER A 106 -15.79 -11.97 -8.54
CA SER A 106 -14.56 -12.75 -8.34
C SER A 106 -13.72 -12.90 -9.61
N LYS A 107 -14.33 -13.20 -10.75
CA LYS A 107 -13.61 -13.29 -12.02
C LYS A 107 -13.10 -11.94 -12.45
N THR A 108 -13.90 -10.92 -12.28
CA THR A 108 -13.56 -9.55 -12.57
C THR A 108 -12.40 -9.09 -11.72
N LEU A 109 -12.46 -9.30 -10.41
CA LEU A 109 -11.40 -8.92 -9.49
C LEU A 109 -10.09 -9.63 -9.81
N MET A 110 -10.11 -10.91 -10.12
CA MET A 110 -8.89 -11.67 -10.40
C MET A 110 -8.29 -11.41 -11.77
N SER A 111 -9.11 -11.02 -12.75
CA SER A 111 -8.64 -10.68 -14.10
C SER A 111 -8.18 -9.23 -14.21
N GLN A 112 -8.75 -8.34 -13.41
CA GLN A 112 -8.52 -6.89 -13.49
C GLN A 112 -8.52 -6.26 -12.08
N THR A 113 -7.63 -6.74 -11.24
CA THR A 113 -7.54 -6.38 -9.81
C THR A 113 -7.40 -4.88 -9.52
N ARG A 114 -7.12 -4.07 -10.53
CA ARG A 114 -6.84 -2.65 -10.37
C ARG A 114 -8.05 -1.74 -10.49
N ASP A 115 -9.18 -2.29 -10.94
CA ASP A 115 -10.39 -1.51 -11.23
C ASP A 115 -11.47 -1.64 -10.19
N TYR A 116 -11.25 -2.53 -9.25
CA TYR A 116 -12.24 -2.81 -8.26
C TYR A 116 -12.25 -1.71 -7.19
N HIS A 117 -13.34 -0.96 -7.13
CA HIS A 117 -13.62 -0.02 -6.03
C HIS A 117 -15.13 0.11 -5.85
N PHE A 118 -15.55 0.44 -4.63
CA PHE A 118 -16.92 0.77 -4.29
C PHE A 118 -17.03 2.24 -3.90
N ASP A 119 -18.09 2.90 -4.31
CA ASP A 119 -18.42 4.22 -3.79
C ASP A 119 -19.21 4.11 -2.49
N LEU A 120 -18.52 4.33 -1.40
CA LEU A 120 -19.08 4.21 -0.08
C LEU A 120 -20.13 5.23 0.30
N SER A 121 -19.99 6.42 -0.23
CA SER A 121 -20.88 7.50 0.16
C SER A 121 -22.33 7.22 -0.27
N LYS A 122 -22.49 6.29 -1.21
CA LYS A 122 -23.77 5.93 -1.85
C LYS A 122 -24.20 4.49 -1.67
N THR A 123 -23.41 3.66 -0.97
CA THR A 123 -23.70 2.24 -0.88
C THR A 123 -24.86 1.91 0.03
N ILE A 124 -25.74 1.04 -0.44
CA ILE A 124 -26.83 0.46 0.36
C ILE A 124 -26.39 -0.69 1.23
N PHE A 125 -25.16 -1.15 1.09
CA PHE A 125 -24.66 -2.35 1.76
C PHE A 125 -24.72 -2.26 3.27
N GLN A 126 -24.55 -1.06 3.85
CA GLN A 126 -24.76 -0.84 5.28
C GLN A 126 -26.15 -1.25 5.76
N THR A 127 -27.16 -1.12 4.88
CA THR A 127 -28.56 -1.44 5.20
C THR A 127 -28.84 -2.94 5.06
N PHE A 128 -28.11 -3.60 4.14
CA PHE A 128 -28.36 -5.01 3.79
C PHE A 128 -27.38 -6.01 4.38
N ILE A 129 -26.32 -5.58 5.06
CA ILE A 129 -25.51 -6.47 5.89
C ILE A 129 -26.28 -6.77 7.18
N ARG A 130 -26.38 -8.04 7.53
CA ARG A 130 -27.03 -8.47 8.80
C ARG A 130 -26.39 -7.73 9.97
N LYS A 131 -27.18 -7.13 10.84
CA LYS A 131 -26.70 -6.34 11.98
C LYS A 131 -25.81 -7.13 12.95
N ASP A 132 -26.12 -8.41 13.13
CA ASP A 132 -25.37 -9.33 14.00
C ASP A 132 -24.01 -9.76 13.41
N LEU A 133 -23.87 -9.70 12.08
CA LEU A 133 -22.65 -10.05 11.34
C LEU A 133 -21.87 -8.83 10.84
N LYS A 134 -22.45 -7.64 10.94
CA LYS A 134 -21.79 -6.41 10.50
C LYS A 134 -20.58 -6.08 11.39
N PHE A 135 -19.41 -5.92 10.77
CA PHE A 135 -18.24 -5.44 11.49
C PHE A 135 -18.37 -3.96 11.82
N ARG A 136 -17.83 -3.57 12.96
CA ARG A 136 -17.93 -2.21 13.50
C ARG A 136 -16.59 -1.56 13.75
N SER A 137 -15.54 -2.17 13.25
CA SER A 137 -14.19 -1.65 13.43
C SER A 137 -13.36 -1.70 12.14
N ASP A 138 -12.35 -0.87 12.13
CA ASP A 138 -11.20 -1.00 11.25
C ASP A 138 -9.96 -1.13 12.15
N LEU A 139 -9.48 -2.36 12.31
CA LEU A 139 -8.40 -2.67 13.25
C LEU A 139 -7.02 -2.62 12.62
N HIS A 140 -6.94 -2.44 11.29
CA HIS A 140 -5.68 -2.33 10.59
C HIS A 140 -5.76 -1.28 9.50
N THR A 141 -5.34 -0.09 9.84
CA THR A 141 -5.25 1.00 8.87
C THR A 141 -4.12 1.95 9.22
N HIS A 142 -3.68 2.74 8.23
CA HIS A 142 -2.61 3.70 8.35
C HIS A 142 -3.10 5.13 8.14
N MET A 143 -2.65 6.07 8.97
CA MET A 143 -3.06 7.47 8.90
C MET A 143 -2.96 8.07 7.48
N ASN A 144 -1.98 7.63 6.73
CA ASN A 144 -1.68 8.19 5.42
C ASN A 144 -2.49 7.56 4.27
N GLY A 145 -3.48 6.72 4.55
CA GLY A 145 -4.28 6.03 3.55
C GLY A 145 -5.79 6.20 3.70
N ASN A 146 -6.26 6.99 4.67
CA ASN A 146 -7.67 6.99 5.08
C ASN A 146 -8.55 8.06 4.46
N LEU A 147 -7.99 9.08 3.83
CA LEU A 147 -8.78 10.15 3.24
C LEU A 147 -8.89 9.99 1.73
N ASN A 148 -10.12 10.10 1.25
CA ASN A 148 -10.41 10.15 -0.18
C ASN A 148 -9.59 11.27 -0.85
N PRO A 149 -9.07 11.06 -2.06
CA PRO A 149 -8.32 12.07 -2.81
C PRO A 149 -9.03 13.42 -2.91
N ASP A 150 -10.34 13.45 -3.08
CA ASP A 150 -11.12 14.70 -3.19
C ASP A 150 -11.11 15.47 -1.88
N VAL A 151 -11.27 14.77 -0.75
CA VAL A 151 -11.14 15.36 0.58
C VAL A 151 -9.71 15.88 0.82
N MET A 152 -8.69 15.14 0.36
CA MET A 152 -7.29 15.59 0.47
C MET A 152 -7.03 16.84 -0.35
N ILE A 153 -7.58 16.93 -1.56
CA ILE A 153 -7.49 18.12 -2.41
C ILE A 153 -8.20 19.30 -1.72
N ALA A 154 -9.40 19.07 -1.20
CA ALA A 154 -10.14 20.10 -0.47
C ALA A 154 -9.39 20.59 0.79
N LEU A 155 -8.79 19.68 1.57
CA LEU A 155 -7.93 20.03 2.72
C LEU A 155 -6.72 20.85 2.27
N GLY A 156 -6.08 20.44 1.17
CA GLY A 156 -4.96 21.17 0.59
C GLY A 156 -5.31 22.61 0.22
N ILE A 157 -6.52 22.82 -0.32
CA ILE A 157 -7.06 24.15 -0.60
C ILE A 157 -7.41 24.89 0.70
N ALA A 158 -8.15 24.26 1.61
CA ALA A 158 -8.64 24.89 2.85
C ALA A 158 -7.49 25.36 3.75
N HIS A 159 -6.44 24.56 3.88
CA HIS A 159 -5.25 24.90 4.65
C HIS A 159 -4.16 25.58 3.83
N GLN A 160 -4.36 25.70 2.51
CA GLN A 160 -3.41 26.35 1.61
C GLN A 160 -2.00 25.76 1.76
N ILE A 161 -1.88 24.43 1.54
CA ILE A 161 -0.61 23.74 1.71
C ILE A 161 0.43 24.16 0.66
N ARG A 162 1.70 24.00 1.00
CA ARG A 162 2.82 24.16 0.06
C ARG A 162 2.89 22.94 -0.85
N TYR A 163 2.74 23.18 -2.17
CA TYR A 163 2.81 22.12 -3.16
C TYR A 163 4.12 22.20 -3.94
N PRO A 164 4.96 21.13 -3.95
CA PRO A 164 6.28 21.19 -4.57
C PRO A 164 6.22 21.34 -6.09
N LEU A 165 7.07 22.21 -6.64
CA LEU A 165 7.21 22.39 -8.09
C LEU A 165 7.61 21.09 -8.81
N TYR A 166 8.30 20.17 -8.12
CA TYR A 166 8.61 18.87 -8.66
C TYR A 166 7.36 18.13 -9.15
N TYR A 167 6.29 18.11 -8.35
CA TYR A 167 5.03 17.45 -8.73
C TYR A 167 4.23 18.24 -9.75
N VAL A 168 4.30 19.57 -9.73
CA VAL A 168 3.71 20.39 -10.79
C VAL A 168 4.29 20.00 -12.14
N LYS A 169 5.61 19.88 -12.23
CA LYS A 169 6.31 19.47 -13.46
C LYS A 169 6.04 18.00 -13.82
N LYS A 170 6.10 17.11 -12.85
CA LYS A 170 5.96 15.67 -13.09
C LYS A 170 4.56 15.27 -13.52
N LEU A 171 3.54 15.94 -12.99
CA LEU A 171 2.14 15.77 -13.40
C LEU A 171 1.76 16.62 -14.62
N GLU A 172 2.69 17.46 -15.11
CA GLU A 172 2.41 18.40 -16.19
C GLU A 172 1.17 19.28 -15.88
N LEU A 173 1.09 19.75 -14.61
CA LEU A 173 0.02 20.65 -14.21
C LEU A 173 0.14 21.99 -14.95
N LYS A 174 -1.00 22.53 -15.34
CA LYS A 174 -1.07 23.80 -16.03
C LYS A 174 -1.10 24.95 -15.04
N LEU A 175 -0.18 25.89 -15.21
CA LEU A 175 -0.12 27.14 -14.45
C LEU A 175 -0.44 28.32 -15.38
N THR A 176 -0.98 29.39 -14.80
CA THR A 176 -1.08 30.65 -15.50
C THR A 176 0.30 31.26 -15.72
N PRO A 177 0.48 32.18 -16.71
CA PRO A 177 1.75 32.87 -16.91
C PRO A 177 2.26 33.58 -15.66
N LYS A 178 1.37 34.20 -14.89
CA LYS A 178 1.71 34.85 -13.62
C LYS A 178 2.24 33.85 -12.59
N GLN A 179 1.57 32.72 -12.42
CA GLN A 179 2.02 31.65 -11.51
C GLN A 179 3.39 31.09 -11.90
N TRP A 180 3.64 30.93 -13.22
CA TRP A 180 4.96 30.51 -13.70
C TRP A 180 6.07 31.54 -13.39
N GLU A 181 5.80 32.82 -13.56
CA GLU A 181 6.75 33.87 -13.21
C GLU A 181 7.10 33.86 -11.71
N GLU A 182 6.08 33.79 -10.85
CA GLU A 182 6.25 33.74 -9.40
C GLU A 182 7.04 32.50 -8.94
N VAL A 183 6.68 31.32 -9.45
CA VAL A 183 7.35 30.06 -9.13
C VAL A 183 8.78 30.02 -9.62
N ASN A 184 9.06 30.55 -10.84
CA ASN A 184 10.41 30.59 -11.34
C ASN A 184 11.30 31.55 -10.53
N SER A 185 10.76 32.68 -10.10
CA SER A 185 11.47 33.59 -9.19
C SER A 185 11.81 32.92 -7.85
N LYS A 186 10.86 32.16 -7.26
CA LYS A 186 11.11 31.37 -6.04
C LYS A 186 12.18 30.30 -6.31
N ARG A 187 12.11 29.60 -7.45
CA ARG A 187 13.06 28.56 -7.85
C ARG A 187 14.50 29.10 -7.95
N GLU A 188 14.67 30.28 -8.50
CA GLU A 188 16.00 30.91 -8.57
C GLU A 188 16.59 31.20 -7.17
N LYS A 189 15.74 31.66 -6.23
CA LYS A 189 16.19 31.88 -4.84
C LYS A 189 16.57 30.55 -4.17
N VAL A 190 15.81 29.50 -4.38
CA VAL A 190 16.10 28.16 -3.85
C VAL A 190 17.38 27.59 -4.48
N ALA A 191 17.57 27.78 -5.79
CA ALA A 191 18.77 27.29 -6.47
C ALA A 191 20.07 27.84 -5.86
N ARG A 192 20.07 29.10 -5.39
CA ARG A 192 21.22 29.71 -4.72
C ARG A 192 21.61 29.01 -3.41
N GLN A 193 20.67 28.37 -2.74
CA GLN A 193 20.93 27.64 -1.48
C GLN A 193 21.69 26.31 -1.72
N PHE A 194 21.68 25.81 -2.94
CA PHE A 194 22.29 24.54 -3.33
C PHE A 194 23.60 24.67 -4.12
N ILE A 195 24.16 25.90 -4.30
CA ILE A 195 25.37 26.14 -5.08
C ILE A 195 26.54 25.29 -4.54
N ASP A 196 26.70 25.23 -3.23
CA ASP A 196 27.80 24.53 -2.57
C ASP A 196 27.46 23.12 -2.09
N SER A 197 26.32 22.57 -2.54
CA SER A 197 25.81 21.25 -2.06
C SER A 197 26.56 20.05 -2.64
N GLY A 198 27.42 20.23 -3.65
CA GLY A 198 28.05 19.14 -4.39
C GLY A 198 27.09 18.36 -5.32
N LEU A 199 25.82 18.73 -5.37
CA LEU A 199 24.81 18.11 -6.25
C LEU A 199 24.94 18.64 -7.65
N GLN A 200 24.73 17.77 -8.68
CA GLN A 200 24.82 18.14 -10.08
C GLN A 200 23.68 17.52 -10.91
N GLY A 201 23.42 18.11 -12.08
CA GLY A 201 22.47 17.58 -13.06
C GLY A 201 21.07 17.38 -12.50
N LYS A 202 20.50 16.22 -12.79
CA LYS A 202 19.11 15.88 -12.39
C LYS A 202 18.89 15.85 -10.89
N TYR A 203 19.90 15.50 -10.09
CA TYR A 203 19.78 15.48 -8.63
C TYR A 203 19.67 16.90 -8.07
N LEU A 204 20.46 17.84 -8.59
CA LEU A 204 20.37 19.22 -8.22
C LEU A 204 19.02 19.82 -8.64
N ASP A 205 18.59 19.58 -9.90
CA ASP A 205 17.30 20.07 -10.38
C ASP A 205 16.13 19.54 -9.56
N ARG A 206 16.16 18.24 -9.23
CA ARG A 206 15.15 17.65 -8.34
C ARG A 206 15.13 18.31 -6.97
N ARG A 207 16.29 18.48 -6.33
CA ARG A 207 16.37 19.12 -5.01
C ARG A 207 15.84 20.55 -5.02
N ILE A 208 16.17 21.32 -6.06
CA ILE A 208 15.63 22.67 -6.23
C ILE A 208 14.11 22.64 -6.38
N ASN A 209 13.57 21.75 -7.23
CA ASN A 209 12.14 21.66 -7.48
C ASN A 209 11.37 21.08 -6.27
N ASP A 210 11.95 20.16 -5.51
CA ASP A 210 11.37 19.62 -4.27
C ASP A 210 11.25 20.69 -3.17
N ASN A 211 12.11 21.72 -3.19
CA ASN A 211 12.14 22.82 -2.23
C ASN A 211 11.56 24.14 -2.77
N THR A 212 11.05 24.14 -3.98
CA THR A 212 10.30 25.25 -4.54
C THR A 212 8.80 24.95 -4.47
N PHE A 213 8.02 25.86 -3.88
CA PHE A 213 6.61 25.62 -3.58
C PHE A 213 5.69 26.66 -4.22
N ILE A 214 4.52 26.19 -4.62
CA ILE A 214 3.34 27.02 -4.94
C ILE A 214 2.30 26.79 -3.83
N ASN A 215 1.50 27.82 -3.55
CA ASN A 215 0.31 27.65 -2.71
C ASN A 215 -0.72 26.80 -3.45
N PHE A 216 -1.13 25.67 -2.86
CA PHE A 216 -2.05 24.73 -3.49
C PHE A 216 -3.42 25.35 -3.80
N ALA A 217 -3.91 26.21 -2.92
CA ALA A 217 -5.15 26.94 -3.16
C ALA A 217 -5.03 27.88 -4.37
N ASP A 218 -3.87 28.53 -4.55
CA ASP A 218 -3.62 29.40 -5.69
C ASP A 218 -3.61 28.62 -7.01
N LEU A 219 -3.01 27.43 -6.99
CA LEU A 219 -2.97 26.52 -8.15
C LEU A 219 -4.37 26.18 -8.68
N ILE A 220 -5.40 26.18 -7.84
CA ILE A 220 -6.77 25.84 -8.21
C ILE A 220 -7.64 27.09 -8.30
N LEU A 221 -7.77 27.90 -7.22
CA LEU A 221 -8.74 28.99 -7.12
C LEU A 221 -8.42 30.18 -8.03
N ASN A 222 -7.15 30.42 -8.34
CA ASN A 222 -6.71 31.46 -9.26
C ASN A 222 -6.31 30.90 -10.63
N ASN A 223 -6.78 29.70 -10.98
CA ASN A 223 -6.46 29.01 -12.20
C ASN A 223 -7.66 28.20 -12.74
N MET A 224 -8.85 28.80 -12.71
CA MET A 224 -10.12 28.11 -13.01
C MET A 224 -10.15 27.47 -14.41
N ASN A 225 -9.52 28.09 -15.40
CA ASN A 225 -9.48 27.52 -16.77
C ASN A 225 -8.76 26.16 -16.87
N ASN A 226 -7.92 25.84 -15.89
CA ASN A 226 -7.14 24.60 -15.87
C ASN A 226 -7.49 23.76 -14.62
N ALA A 227 -8.40 24.22 -13.78
CA ALA A 227 -8.69 23.60 -12.48
C ALA A 227 -9.17 22.15 -12.62
N GLU A 228 -10.04 21.87 -13.58
CA GLU A 228 -10.57 20.52 -13.83
C GLU A 228 -9.43 19.54 -14.20
N GLU A 229 -8.64 19.90 -15.20
CA GLU A 229 -7.51 19.05 -15.64
C GLU A 229 -6.48 18.86 -14.51
N ASN A 230 -6.16 19.93 -13.78
CA ASN A 230 -5.23 19.84 -12.67
C ASN A 230 -5.77 18.94 -11.54
N ILE A 231 -7.05 19.08 -11.17
CA ILE A 231 -7.69 18.23 -10.13
C ILE A 231 -7.67 16.77 -10.55
N VAL A 232 -8.02 16.45 -11.79
CA VAL A 232 -8.01 15.06 -12.30
C VAL A 232 -6.61 14.46 -12.21
N LYS A 233 -5.58 15.18 -12.63
CA LYS A 233 -4.18 14.73 -12.56
C LYS A 233 -3.72 14.55 -11.11
N ILE A 234 -4.05 15.48 -10.23
CA ILE A 234 -3.71 15.40 -8.80
C ILE A 234 -4.42 14.22 -8.15
N ARG A 235 -5.72 14.03 -8.41
CA ARG A 235 -6.50 12.89 -7.92
C ARG A 235 -5.86 11.57 -8.32
N GLY A 236 -5.52 11.40 -9.60
CA GLY A 236 -4.86 10.21 -10.11
C GLY A 236 -3.48 9.95 -9.51
N SER A 237 -2.82 10.98 -8.95
CA SER A 237 -1.54 10.84 -8.27
C SER A 237 -1.65 10.40 -6.81
N LEU A 238 -2.82 10.53 -6.20
CA LEU A 238 -3.02 10.29 -4.76
C LEU A 238 -3.49 8.87 -4.43
N ALA A 239 -4.13 8.17 -5.35
CA ALA A 239 -4.67 6.83 -5.12
C ALA A 239 -3.94 5.78 -5.95
N ILE A 240 -3.93 4.54 -5.47
CA ILE A 240 -3.52 3.37 -6.24
C ILE A 240 -4.71 2.97 -7.10
N LEU A 241 -4.93 3.74 -8.15
CA LEU A 241 -5.96 3.46 -9.14
C LEU A 241 -5.35 2.71 -10.32
N LYS A 242 -6.20 2.00 -11.05
CA LYS A 242 -5.83 1.47 -12.35
C LYS A 242 -5.63 2.62 -13.33
N ASP A 243 -4.50 2.77 -13.84
CA ASP A 243 -4.28 3.15 -15.21
C ASP A 243 -2.93 2.60 -15.65
N GLY A 244 -2.90 1.92 -16.79
CA GLY A 244 -1.67 1.40 -17.39
C GLY A 244 -0.65 2.48 -17.74
N GLN A 245 -0.93 3.74 -17.44
CA GLN A 245 -0.12 4.93 -17.74
C GLN A 245 0.18 5.75 -16.48
N ALA A 246 0.15 5.14 -15.29
CA ALA A 246 0.47 5.86 -14.07
C ALA A 246 1.83 6.55 -14.18
N VAL A 247 1.83 7.88 -14.08
CA VAL A 247 3.05 8.71 -14.06
C VAL A 247 3.90 8.38 -12.83
N PHE A 248 3.26 7.87 -11.78
CA PHE A 248 3.86 7.54 -10.50
C PHE A 248 3.83 6.04 -10.25
N THR A 249 4.90 5.53 -9.66
CA THR A 249 4.90 4.23 -8.99
C THR A 249 3.99 4.27 -7.76
N ASN A 250 3.57 3.11 -7.29
CA ASN A 250 2.79 3.05 -6.04
C ASN A 250 3.54 3.71 -4.87
N LEU A 251 4.86 3.53 -4.79
CA LEU A 251 5.69 4.18 -3.77
C LEU A 251 5.66 5.71 -3.88
N GLU A 252 5.73 6.25 -5.09
CA GLU A 252 5.64 7.69 -5.31
C GLU A 252 4.25 8.25 -4.96
N LYS A 253 3.17 7.51 -5.27
CA LYS A 253 1.81 7.87 -4.88
C LYS A 253 1.66 7.92 -3.35
N VAL A 254 2.16 6.90 -2.66
CA VAL A 254 2.18 6.87 -1.18
C VAL A 254 3.01 8.04 -0.63
N TYR A 255 4.15 8.35 -1.25
CA TYR A 255 4.99 9.48 -0.83
C TYR A 255 4.25 10.82 -0.98
N LEU A 256 3.62 11.06 -2.13
CA LEU A 256 2.86 12.28 -2.38
C LEU A 256 1.69 12.44 -1.40
N TYR A 257 0.90 11.38 -1.25
CA TYR A 257 -0.19 11.34 -0.29
C TYR A 257 0.31 11.65 1.13
N ARG A 258 1.37 10.99 1.56
CA ARG A 258 1.88 11.05 2.93
C ARG A 258 2.56 12.37 3.25
N TYR A 259 3.50 12.80 2.43
CA TYR A 259 4.40 13.91 2.79
C TYR A 259 3.93 15.26 2.25
N VAL A 260 3.19 15.29 1.15
CA VAL A 260 2.69 16.55 0.60
C VAL A 260 1.33 16.90 1.18
N PHE A 261 0.40 15.95 1.19
CA PHE A 261 -0.97 16.20 1.68
C PHE A 261 -1.14 15.84 3.16
N ALA A 262 -0.83 14.60 3.56
CA ALA A 262 -1.11 14.16 4.92
C ALA A 262 -0.27 14.88 5.98
N LYS A 263 0.98 15.21 5.68
CA LYS A 263 1.87 16.04 6.51
C LYS A 263 2.11 17.42 5.89
N GLY A 264 1.16 17.92 5.14
CA GLY A 264 1.26 19.19 4.43
C GLY A 264 1.61 20.33 5.38
N LYS A 265 2.56 21.16 4.97
CA LYS A 265 2.86 22.44 5.64
C LYS A 265 2.10 23.54 4.93
N GLU A 266 1.56 24.46 5.69
CA GLU A 266 0.85 25.61 5.16
C GLU A 266 1.79 26.56 4.42
N SER A 267 1.27 27.20 3.38
CA SER A 267 1.96 28.27 2.67
C SER A 267 2.08 29.51 3.55
N GLU A 268 3.22 30.17 3.50
CA GLU A 268 3.43 31.45 4.19
C GLU A 268 2.57 32.56 3.59
N GLU A 269 2.41 32.54 2.26
CA GLU A 269 1.57 33.46 1.52
C GLU A 269 0.15 32.89 1.44
N LYS A 270 -0.78 33.48 2.17
CA LYS A 270 -2.20 33.10 2.12
C LYS A 270 -2.96 33.90 1.06
N ILE A 271 -3.88 33.23 0.38
CA ILE A 271 -4.79 33.85 -0.57
C ILE A 271 -6.22 33.87 -0.01
N PRO A 272 -7.06 34.84 -0.41
CA PRO A 272 -8.47 34.81 -0.05
C PRO A 272 -9.21 33.69 -0.78
N PHE A 273 -10.19 33.09 -0.11
CA PHE A 273 -11.09 32.10 -0.72
C PHE A 273 -12.06 32.79 -1.67
N ARG A 274 -11.77 32.75 -2.96
CA ARG A 274 -12.59 33.26 -4.05
C ARG A 274 -12.86 32.16 -5.05
N ASN A 275 -13.91 32.29 -5.83
CA ASN A 275 -14.25 31.35 -6.92
C ASN A 275 -14.54 29.91 -6.47
N ILE A 276 -14.85 29.67 -5.20
CA ILE A 276 -15.14 28.32 -4.68
C ILE A 276 -16.32 27.71 -5.45
N GLU A 277 -17.34 28.49 -5.72
CA GLU A 277 -18.54 28.05 -6.45
C GLU A 277 -18.23 27.67 -7.91
N MET A 278 -17.11 28.15 -8.44
CA MET A 278 -16.65 27.88 -9.81
C MET A 278 -15.78 26.64 -9.91
N ILE A 279 -15.42 26.00 -8.78
CA ILE A 279 -14.67 24.74 -8.82
C ILE A 279 -15.47 23.72 -9.61
N PRO A 280 -14.91 23.18 -10.73
CA PRO A 280 -15.67 22.32 -11.65
C PRO A 280 -15.99 20.96 -11.04
N ASP A 281 -15.15 20.49 -10.12
CA ASP A 281 -15.32 19.21 -9.45
C ASP A 281 -16.29 19.33 -8.26
N LYS A 282 -17.43 18.63 -8.35
CA LYS A 282 -18.50 18.70 -7.36
C LYS A 282 -18.09 18.16 -5.98
N ASP A 283 -17.27 17.11 -5.94
CA ASP A 283 -16.91 16.43 -4.70
C ASP A 283 -15.84 17.22 -3.94
N VAL A 284 -14.84 17.73 -4.63
CA VAL A 284 -13.85 18.67 -4.07
C VAL A 284 -14.55 19.94 -3.56
N LYS A 285 -15.47 20.51 -4.36
CA LYS A 285 -16.23 21.68 -3.96
C LYS A 285 -17.07 21.43 -2.71
N ALA A 286 -17.83 20.33 -2.67
CA ALA A 286 -18.66 19.99 -1.53
C ALA A 286 -17.84 19.82 -0.25
N ALA A 287 -16.71 19.10 -0.34
CA ALA A 287 -15.79 18.92 0.78
C ALA A 287 -15.22 20.26 1.27
N LEU A 288 -14.77 21.12 0.35
CA LEU A 288 -14.22 22.44 0.72
C LEU A 288 -15.26 23.34 1.38
N VAL A 289 -16.48 23.39 0.83
CA VAL A 289 -17.58 24.18 1.42
C VAL A 289 -17.89 23.69 2.83
N GLN A 290 -17.92 22.38 3.04
CA GLN A 290 -18.13 21.81 4.38
C GLN A 290 -17.00 22.17 5.34
N MET A 291 -15.74 22.09 4.93
CA MET A 291 -14.58 22.50 5.74
C MET A 291 -14.64 23.97 6.14
N LEU A 292 -15.08 24.83 5.25
CA LEU A 292 -15.23 26.25 5.57
C LEU A 292 -16.38 26.49 6.55
N ARG A 293 -17.49 25.72 6.46
CA ARG A 293 -18.57 25.76 7.45
C ARG A 293 -18.11 25.22 8.81
N ASP A 294 -17.30 24.17 8.84
CA ASP A 294 -16.76 23.64 10.09
C ASP A 294 -15.97 24.69 10.87
N ARG A 295 -15.32 25.62 10.19
CA ARG A 295 -14.60 26.74 10.81
C ARG A 295 -15.52 27.79 11.47
N GLU A 296 -16.82 27.74 11.23
CA GLU A 296 -17.82 28.53 11.95
C GLU A 296 -18.20 27.89 13.30
N ASN A 297 -17.89 26.60 13.47
CA ASN A 297 -18.15 25.87 14.70
C ASN A 297 -17.01 26.12 15.72
N PRO A 298 -17.31 26.62 16.95
CA PRO A 298 -16.30 26.85 17.97
C PRO A 298 -15.42 25.63 18.29
N SER A 299 -15.93 24.40 18.09
CA SER A 299 -15.19 23.17 18.33
C SER A 299 -14.10 22.90 17.29
N TYR A 300 -14.18 23.52 16.09
CA TYR A 300 -13.30 23.23 14.96
C TYR A 300 -12.70 24.48 14.30
N TRP A 301 -13.05 25.68 14.75
CA TRP A 301 -12.68 26.94 14.11
C TRP A 301 -11.17 27.14 13.93
N ASN A 302 -10.36 26.62 14.87
CA ASN A 302 -8.90 26.69 14.88
C ASN A 302 -8.21 25.36 14.57
N ASN A 303 -8.93 24.40 13.99
CA ASN A 303 -8.34 23.12 13.68
C ASN A 303 -7.11 23.26 12.80
N THR A 304 -6.05 22.55 13.18
CA THR A 304 -4.92 22.29 12.30
C THR A 304 -5.33 21.36 11.16
N ILE A 305 -4.49 21.27 10.14
CA ILE A 305 -4.73 20.34 9.04
C ILE A 305 -4.83 18.88 9.55
N PHE A 306 -4.08 18.52 10.58
CA PHE A 306 -4.14 17.20 11.18
C PHE A 306 -5.47 16.94 11.92
N GLN A 307 -5.96 17.93 12.66
CA GLN A 307 -7.24 17.85 13.36
C GLN A 307 -8.41 17.74 12.38
N ASP A 308 -8.40 18.51 11.29
CA ASP A 308 -9.40 18.37 10.23
C ASP A 308 -9.33 17.01 9.54
N LYS A 309 -8.15 16.45 9.33
CA LYS A 309 -8.02 15.06 8.82
C LYS A 309 -8.68 14.06 9.75
N LEU A 310 -8.47 14.17 11.06
CA LEU A 310 -9.10 13.28 12.04
C LEU A 310 -10.64 13.39 11.99
N LEU A 311 -11.15 14.60 11.89
CA LEU A 311 -12.59 14.84 11.77
C LEU A 311 -13.17 14.17 10.52
N TRP A 312 -12.53 14.35 9.39
CA TRP A 312 -12.99 13.78 8.12
C TRP A 312 -12.83 12.27 8.05
N ILE A 313 -11.78 11.72 8.63
CA ILE A 313 -11.60 10.27 8.82
C ILE A 313 -12.74 9.71 9.66
N ALA A 314 -13.04 10.33 10.80
CA ALA A 314 -14.11 9.89 11.69
C ALA A 314 -15.50 9.96 11.01
N ARG A 315 -15.76 11.03 10.24
CA ARG A 315 -17.00 11.16 9.46
C ARG A 315 -17.12 10.06 8.41
N GLY A 316 -16.04 9.72 7.72
CA GLY A 316 -16.00 8.60 6.78
C GLY A 316 -16.31 7.27 7.45
N TYR A 317 -15.75 7.01 8.60
CA TYR A 317 -16.03 5.80 9.38
C TYR A 317 -17.45 5.77 9.92
N LYS A 318 -17.97 6.90 10.41
CA LYS A 318 -19.39 7.02 10.80
C LYS A 318 -20.31 6.68 9.64
N ALA A 319 -20.04 7.22 8.45
CA ALA A 319 -20.82 6.92 7.25
C ALA A 319 -20.82 5.43 6.91
N SER A 320 -19.74 4.72 7.20
CA SER A 320 -19.61 3.28 7.05
C SER A 320 -20.17 2.48 8.25
N GLY A 321 -20.68 3.15 9.29
CA GLY A 321 -21.20 2.51 10.50
C GLY A 321 -20.12 1.85 11.36
N ILE A 322 -18.88 2.32 11.26
CA ILE A 322 -17.74 1.92 12.09
C ILE A 322 -17.76 2.74 13.39
N GLU A 323 -17.52 2.08 14.48
CA GLU A 323 -17.53 2.68 15.83
C GLU A 323 -16.15 2.74 16.48
N TYR A 324 -15.22 1.93 16.00
CA TYR A 324 -13.89 1.80 16.57
C TYR A 324 -12.81 1.64 15.50
N VAL A 325 -11.73 2.39 15.63
CA VAL A 325 -10.64 2.38 14.64
C VAL A 325 -9.29 2.43 15.33
N GLU A 326 -8.35 1.64 14.84
CA GLU A 326 -6.94 1.72 15.25
C GLU A 326 -6.05 2.12 14.07
N ILE A 327 -5.51 3.32 14.16
CA ILE A 327 -4.73 3.94 13.10
C ILE A 327 -3.23 3.88 13.45
N ALA A 328 -2.42 3.27 12.59
CA ALA A 328 -0.97 3.31 12.72
C ALA A 328 -0.38 4.61 12.18
N ASP A 329 0.51 5.24 12.95
CA ASP A 329 1.25 6.42 12.51
C ASP A 329 2.69 6.41 13.00
N THR A 330 3.63 6.66 12.08
CA THR A 330 5.06 6.76 12.37
C THR A 330 5.46 8.06 13.07
N THR A 331 4.57 9.02 13.18
CA THR A 331 4.80 10.27 13.94
C THR A 331 4.98 9.98 15.42
N LEU A 332 4.25 8.99 15.94
CA LEU A 332 4.23 8.63 17.36
C LEU A 332 5.54 8.04 17.90
N VAL A 333 6.52 7.75 17.05
CA VAL A 333 7.85 7.29 17.47
C VAL A 333 8.93 8.34 17.27
N LYS A 334 8.52 9.59 17.00
CA LYS A 334 9.40 10.74 16.85
C LYS A 334 9.17 11.72 17.98
N LYS A 335 10.25 12.10 18.70
CA LYS A 335 10.16 12.81 19.97
C LYS A 335 9.22 14.02 19.95
N TYR A 336 9.49 15.00 19.11
CA TYR A 336 8.71 16.25 19.12
C TYR A 336 7.40 16.15 18.36
N GLU A 337 7.42 15.49 17.22
CA GLU A 337 6.20 15.32 16.41
C GLU A 337 5.13 14.47 17.12
N SER A 338 5.53 13.52 17.98
CA SER A 338 4.57 12.74 18.77
C SER A 338 3.89 13.59 19.85
N LEU A 339 4.62 14.50 20.46
CA LEU A 339 4.09 15.41 21.48
C LEU A 339 3.06 16.37 20.85
N GLU A 340 3.42 17.00 19.74
CA GLU A 340 2.53 17.87 18.98
C GLU A 340 1.26 17.12 18.52
N MET A 341 1.43 15.94 17.94
CA MET A 341 0.31 15.10 17.49
C MET A 341 -0.65 14.76 18.64
N LEU A 342 -0.14 14.34 19.78
CA LEU A 342 -0.99 13.96 20.91
C LEU A 342 -1.69 15.16 21.55
N GLU A 343 -1.04 16.31 21.63
CA GLU A 343 -1.69 17.57 22.06
C GLU A 343 -2.88 17.90 21.14
N GLU A 344 -2.69 17.82 19.81
CA GLU A 344 -3.75 18.04 18.83
C GLU A 344 -4.88 16.99 18.94
N VAL A 345 -4.53 15.71 19.16
CA VAL A 345 -5.51 14.64 19.38
C VAL A 345 -6.39 14.93 20.59
N HIS A 346 -5.77 15.23 21.74
CA HIS A 346 -6.52 15.48 22.97
C HIS A 346 -7.43 16.71 22.83
N ALA A 347 -7.02 17.71 22.05
CA ALA A 347 -7.80 18.93 21.85
C ALA A 347 -9.08 18.69 21.03
N VAL A 348 -9.05 17.80 20.03
CA VAL A 348 -10.17 17.66 19.07
C VAL A 348 -11.00 16.38 19.24
N MET A 349 -10.38 15.28 19.69
CA MET A 349 -11.05 13.97 19.75
C MET A 349 -12.34 13.93 20.59
N PRO A 350 -12.46 14.64 21.72
CA PRO A 350 -13.72 14.68 22.47
C PRO A 350 -14.90 15.22 21.63
N TYR A 351 -14.65 16.24 20.83
CA TYR A 351 -15.67 16.82 19.94
C TYR A 351 -15.98 15.90 18.75
N ILE A 352 -14.95 15.29 18.15
CA ILE A 352 -15.09 14.30 17.08
C ILE A 352 -15.93 13.12 17.56
N TYR A 353 -15.63 12.60 18.76
CA TYR A 353 -16.38 11.49 19.33
C TYR A 353 -17.83 11.86 19.60
N GLN A 354 -18.08 13.07 20.12
CA GLN A 354 -19.42 13.58 20.36
C GLN A 354 -20.22 13.70 19.06
N GLU A 355 -19.60 14.14 17.96
CA GLU A 355 -20.26 14.29 16.67
C GLU A 355 -20.49 12.95 15.96
N THR A 356 -19.50 12.07 16.01
CA THR A 356 -19.48 10.88 15.15
C THR A 356 -19.80 9.58 15.86
N GLY A 357 -19.55 9.49 17.16
CA GLY A 357 -19.57 8.23 17.91
C GLY A 357 -18.40 7.31 17.60
N VAL A 358 -17.45 7.73 16.76
CA VAL A 358 -16.29 6.92 16.37
C VAL A 358 -15.14 7.13 17.35
N MET A 359 -14.70 6.06 17.97
CA MET A 359 -13.52 6.06 18.81
C MET A 359 -12.28 5.71 17.97
N ILE A 360 -11.33 6.62 17.93
CA ILE A 360 -10.05 6.40 17.26
C ILE A 360 -8.96 6.24 18.32
N ARG A 361 -8.17 5.18 18.20
CA ARG A 361 -6.92 4.98 18.91
C ARG A 361 -5.77 4.78 17.93
N PHE A 362 -4.55 4.94 18.40
CA PHE A 362 -3.38 4.90 17.54
C PHE A 362 -2.44 3.77 17.92
N LEU A 363 -1.75 3.25 16.89
CA LEU A 363 -0.60 2.38 17.05
C LEU A 363 0.66 3.14 16.63
N ALA A 364 1.65 3.19 17.50
CA ALA A 364 2.93 3.83 17.21
C ALA A 364 3.72 2.99 16.22
N ALA A 365 3.76 3.42 14.96
CA ALA A 365 4.37 2.64 13.88
C ALA A 365 5.89 2.81 13.83
N MET A 366 6.59 1.70 13.99
CA MET A 366 8.04 1.59 13.81
C MET A 366 8.37 0.90 12.49
N ARG A 367 9.32 1.43 11.76
CA ARG A 367 9.78 0.79 10.53
C ARG A 367 10.81 -0.28 10.84
N ARG A 368 10.68 -1.43 10.18
CA ARG A 368 11.68 -2.50 10.24
C ARG A 368 13.07 -1.99 9.88
N ILE A 369 13.09 -1.08 8.91
CA ILE A 369 14.31 -0.42 8.44
C ILE A 369 13.99 1.05 8.20
N PRO A 370 14.84 1.99 8.65
CA PRO A 370 14.69 3.39 8.34
C PRO A 370 14.77 3.60 6.82
N LEU A 371 13.86 4.40 6.28
CA LEU A 371 14.00 4.86 4.90
C LEU A 371 15.23 5.77 4.82
N THR A 372 16.28 5.30 4.20
CA THR A 372 17.51 6.05 3.94
C THR A 372 17.36 7.15 2.88
N ILE A 373 16.13 7.55 2.57
CA ILE A 373 15.86 8.70 1.70
C ILE A 373 16.34 10.01 2.34
N VAL A 374 16.44 10.04 3.66
CA VAL A 374 17.02 11.18 4.38
C VAL A 374 18.45 10.81 4.75
N LYS A 375 19.40 11.62 4.32
CA LYS A 375 20.84 11.52 4.56
C LYS A 375 21.23 11.72 6.05
N ASP A 376 20.44 11.23 6.98
CA ASP A 376 20.82 11.29 8.37
C ASP A 376 21.73 10.10 8.65
N ALA A 377 22.92 10.41 9.14
CA ALA A 377 23.95 9.47 9.54
C ALA A 377 23.55 8.64 10.80
N ILE A 378 22.27 8.25 10.88
CA ILE A 378 21.72 7.48 11.99
C ILE A 378 21.75 6.01 11.60
N THR A 379 22.36 5.19 12.43
CA THR A 379 22.33 3.73 12.23
C THR A 379 20.93 3.19 12.47
N PRO A 380 20.56 2.04 11.86
CA PRO A 380 19.28 1.37 12.17
C PRO A 380 19.09 1.10 13.67
N ASP A 381 20.16 0.73 14.36
CA ASP A 381 20.17 0.45 15.79
C ASP A 381 19.80 1.71 16.61
N ASP A 382 20.44 2.85 16.31
CA ASP A 382 20.15 4.12 16.96
C ASP A 382 18.76 4.66 16.62
N TYR A 383 18.30 4.47 15.37
CA TYR A 383 16.96 4.85 14.96
C TYR A 383 15.90 4.12 15.78
N LEU A 384 16.01 2.79 15.88
CA LEU A 384 15.06 1.98 16.65
C LEU A 384 15.19 2.21 18.16
N ALA A 385 16.39 2.44 18.68
CA ALA A 385 16.59 2.81 20.07
C ALA A 385 15.83 4.10 20.43
N ARG A 386 15.95 5.14 19.62
CA ARG A 386 15.21 6.39 19.81
C ARG A 386 13.68 6.19 19.66
N ASN A 387 13.24 5.34 18.73
CA ASN A 387 11.82 5.02 18.62
C ASN A 387 11.27 4.36 19.89
N ILE A 388 12.03 3.46 20.51
CA ILE A 388 11.66 2.80 21.77
C ILE A 388 11.59 3.81 22.92
N GLU A 389 12.54 4.72 23.01
CA GLU A 389 12.55 5.76 24.05
C GLU A 389 11.28 6.61 24.00
N VAL A 390 10.90 7.04 22.81
CA VAL A 390 9.65 7.77 22.58
C VAL A 390 8.43 6.91 22.91
N LEU A 391 8.44 5.66 22.42
CA LEU A 391 7.32 4.72 22.61
C LEU A 391 7.00 4.49 24.09
N ARG A 392 8.01 4.39 24.96
CA ARG A 392 7.82 4.19 26.41
C ARG A 392 6.97 5.30 27.03
N ALA A 393 7.13 6.53 26.56
CA ALA A 393 6.36 7.66 27.05
C ALA A 393 4.98 7.71 26.41
N VAL A 394 4.87 7.64 25.08
CA VAL A 394 3.59 7.74 24.39
C VAL A 394 2.67 6.57 24.68
N ALA A 395 3.23 5.41 25.07
CA ALA A 395 2.44 4.26 25.52
C ALA A 395 1.59 4.55 26.78
N LEU A 396 1.89 5.61 27.52
CA LEU A 396 1.08 6.03 28.67
C LEU A 396 -0.19 6.76 28.26
N ASP A 397 -0.20 7.34 27.04
CA ASP A 397 -1.34 8.11 26.56
C ASP A 397 -2.55 7.21 26.27
N PRO A 398 -3.78 7.61 26.70
CA PRO A 398 -4.98 6.80 26.49
C PRO A 398 -5.32 6.58 25.01
N TYR A 399 -4.95 7.50 24.13
CA TYR A 399 -5.19 7.32 22.69
C TYR A 399 -4.19 6.37 22.02
N VAL A 400 -3.10 5.99 22.67
CA VAL A 400 -2.13 5.02 22.15
C VAL A 400 -2.49 3.62 22.62
N ALA A 401 -2.92 2.75 21.71
CA ALA A 401 -3.32 1.36 22.01
C ALA A 401 -2.13 0.39 21.99
N GLY A 402 -1.08 0.70 21.23
CA GLY A 402 0.03 -0.22 21.04
C GLY A 402 1.07 0.30 20.08
N CYS A 403 1.85 -0.61 19.53
CA CYS A 403 2.80 -0.36 18.47
C CYS A 403 2.52 -1.20 17.23
N ASP A 404 3.13 -0.82 16.10
CA ASP A 404 3.03 -1.51 14.83
C ASP A 404 4.38 -1.59 14.14
N PHE A 405 4.77 -2.76 13.67
CA PHE A 405 6.00 -2.96 12.89
C PHE A 405 5.66 -2.99 11.41
N VAL A 406 6.02 -1.91 10.73
CA VAL A 406 5.74 -1.66 9.32
C VAL A 406 7.01 -1.71 8.45
N GLY A 407 6.83 -1.76 7.15
CA GLY A 407 7.91 -1.76 6.16
C GLY A 407 7.98 -3.08 5.39
N GLU A 408 8.83 -3.10 4.37
CA GLU A 408 8.88 -4.24 3.45
C GLU A 408 9.23 -5.55 4.14
N GLU A 409 8.41 -6.56 3.93
CA GLU A 409 8.53 -7.89 4.54
C GLU A 409 9.65 -8.75 3.96
N ILE A 410 10.36 -8.24 2.99
CA ILE A 410 11.60 -8.83 2.50
C ILE A 410 12.66 -8.96 3.61
N ASN A 411 12.53 -8.16 4.65
CA ASN A 411 13.39 -8.18 5.83
C ASN A 411 12.73 -9.00 6.93
N ASP A 412 13.40 -10.07 7.32
CA ASP A 412 12.93 -10.96 8.37
C ASP A 412 12.84 -10.21 9.71
N ILE A 413 11.67 -10.30 10.35
CA ILE A 413 11.40 -9.67 11.63
C ILE A 413 12.33 -10.17 12.76
N ILE A 414 12.90 -11.35 12.63
CA ILE A 414 13.80 -11.95 13.64
C ILE A 414 15.03 -11.06 13.91
N THR A 415 15.41 -10.24 12.93
CA THR A 415 16.51 -9.26 13.10
C THR A 415 16.20 -8.23 14.17
N LEU A 416 14.93 -7.97 14.44
CA LEU A 416 14.45 -7.00 15.42
C LEU A 416 14.21 -7.60 16.82
N LYS A 417 14.56 -8.87 17.06
CA LYS A 417 14.39 -9.51 18.36
C LYS A 417 14.91 -8.69 19.56
N PRO A 418 16.03 -7.94 19.45
CA PRO A 418 16.47 -7.04 20.53
C PRO A 418 15.49 -5.89 20.81
N VAL A 419 14.77 -5.41 19.80
CA VAL A 419 13.73 -4.37 19.94
C VAL A 419 12.55 -4.93 20.76
N PHE A 420 12.12 -6.16 20.47
CA PHE A 420 11.03 -6.80 21.19
C PHE A 420 11.33 -7.00 22.67
N LYS A 421 12.59 -7.20 23.06
CA LYS A 421 13.00 -7.23 24.47
C LYS A 421 12.67 -5.94 25.22
N GLU A 422 12.69 -4.82 24.54
CA GLU A 422 12.31 -3.53 25.11
C GLU A 422 10.78 -3.31 25.09
N ILE A 423 10.11 -3.76 24.00
CA ILE A 423 8.66 -3.64 23.87
C ILE A 423 7.92 -4.46 24.94
N VAL A 424 8.33 -5.69 25.19
CA VAL A 424 7.67 -6.53 26.21
C VAL A 424 7.76 -5.96 27.62
N LYS A 425 8.74 -5.08 27.90
CA LYS A 425 8.80 -4.34 29.17
C LYS A 425 7.69 -3.30 29.28
N ILE A 426 7.25 -2.72 28.14
CA ILE A 426 6.06 -1.85 28.11
C ILE A 426 4.83 -2.69 28.41
N CYS A 427 4.69 -3.86 27.75
CA CYS A 427 3.58 -4.77 27.98
C CYS A 427 3.52 -5.28 29.44
N ALA A 428 4.65 -5.44 30.11
CA ALA A 428 4.67 -5.81 31.54
C ALA A 428 4.07 -4.72 32.44
N LYS A 429 4.19 -3.44 32.05
CA LYS A 429 3.60 -2.29 32.76
C LYS A 429 2.15 -2.02 32.32
N ASP A 430 1.81 -2.34 31.07
CA ASP A 430 0.49 -2.18 30.47
C ASP A 430 0.10 -3.47 29.72
N PRO A 431 -0.58 -4.40 30.36
CA PRO A 431 -1.02 -5.65 29.74
C PRO A 431 -1.97 -5.47 28.55
N SER A 432 -2.61 -4.30 28.44
CA SER A 432 -3.49 -3.96 27.32
C SER A 432 -2.76 -3.48 26.08
N PHE A 433 -1.43 -3.28 26.17
CA PHE A 433 -0.62 -2.78 25.05
C PHE A 433 -0.52 -3.80 23.93
N VAL A 434 -0.90 -3.41 22.73
CA VAL A 434 -0.94 -4.28 21.55
C VAL A 434 0.40 -4.24 20.81
N ILE A 435 0.90 -5.39 20.42
CA ILE A 435 2.02 -5.53 19.47
C ILE A 435 1.45 -6.00 18.14
N ARG A 436 1.37 -5.09 17.15
CA ARG A 436 1.03 -5.42 15.78
C ARG A 436 2.30 -5.57 14.94
N ILE A 437 2.32 -6.56 14.07
CA ILE A 437 3.45 -6.83 13.16
C ILE A 437 2.87 -7.20 11.81
N HIS A 438 3.32 -6.53 10.74
CA HIS A 438 3.02 -6.96 9.38
C HIS A 438 3.77 -8.27 9.10
N ALA A 439 3.05 -9.35 8.82
CA ALA A 439 3.66 -10.66 8.60
C ALA A 439 2.80 -11.51 7.65
N GLY A 440 3.44 -12.09 6.64
CA GLY A 440 2.77 -12.88 5.62
C GLY A 440 2.03 -12.02 4.58
N GLU A 441 2.44 -10.78 4.36
CA GLU A 441 1.87 -9.90 3.34
C GLU A 441 2.22 -10.37 1.94
N ASN A 442 3.45 -10.85 1.75
CA ASN A 442 3.91 -11.40 0.50
C ASN A 442 4.64 -12.74 0.71
N ASP A 443 4.98 -13.41 -0.38
CA ASP A 443 5.56 -14.75 -0.33
C ASP A 443 7.09 -14.80 -0.13
N SER A 444 7.73 -13.64 0.11
CA SER A 444 9.18 -13.54 0.24
C SER A 444 9.73 -14.18 1.51
N GLN A 445 8.98 -14.11 2.61
CA GLN A 445 9.43 -14.56 3.94
C GLN A 445 8.36 -15.43 4.64
N LYS A 446 8.33 -16.73 4.31
CA LYS A 446 7.34 -17.68 4.87
C LYS A 446 7.51 -17.97 6.35
N ASP A 447 8.68 -17.75 6.91
CA ASP A 447 8.94 -17.95 8.33
C ASP A 447 8.52 -16.71 9.17
N ASN A 448 8.20 -15.59 8.52
CA ASN A 448 7.98 -14.30 9.20
C ASN A 448 6.82 -14.32 10.21
N ILE A 449 5.77 -15.09 9.95
CA ILE A 449 4.69 -15.30 10.93
C ILE A 449 5.23 -15.98 12.21
N SER A 450 5.96 -17.10 12.08
CA SER A 450 6.58 -17.79 13.22
C SER A 450 7.61 -16.92 13.91
N HIS A 451 8.47 -16.24 13.14
CA HIS A 451 9.50 -15.36 13.69
C HIS A 451 8.91 -14.15 14.42
N SER A 452 7.76 -13.64 13.98
CA SER A 452 7.04 -12.58 14.70
C SER A 452 6.61 -13.03 16.09
N ILE A 453 6.04 -14.22 16.20
CA ILE A 453 5.64 -14.81 17.48
C ILE A 453 6.88 -15.09 18.33
N GLU A 454 7.90 -15.72 17.76
CA GLU A 454 9.16 -16.03 18.44
C GLU A 454 9.82 -14.78 19.03
N CYS A 455 9.88 -13.68 18.26
CA CYS A 455 10.44 -12.42 18.72
C CYS A 455 9.79 -11.93 20.02
N VAL A 456 8.47 -12.03 20.12
CA VAL A 456 7.73 -11.59 21.30
C VAL A 456 7.89 -12.59 22.43
N VAL A 457 7.58 -13.87 22.19
CA VAL A 457 7.53 -14.92 23.24
C VAL A 457 8.89 -15.14 23.88
N ASP A 458 9.95 -15.23 23.09
CA ASP A 458 11.31 -15.41 23.61
C ASP A 458 11.87 -14.18 24.35
N SER A 459 11.21 -13.04 24.20
CA SER A 459 11.62 -11.80 24.86
C SER A 459 10.92 -11.59 26.21
N LEU A 460 9.92 -12.42 26.55
CA LEU A 460 9.17 -12.29 27.79
C LEU A 460 10.04 -12.59 29.02
N ALA A 461 9.80 -11.84 30.08
CA ALA A 461 10.38 -12.15 31.39
C ALA A 461 9.74 -13.43 31.97
N LYS A 462 10.45 -14.11 32.86
CA LYS A 462 9.95 -15.32 33.48
C LYS A 462 8.64 -15.04 34.23
N GLY A 463 7.57 -15.72 33.80
CA GLY A 463 6.24 -15.59 34.40
C GLY A 463 5.45 -14.38 33.89
N GLN A 464 5.96 -13.66 32.90
CA GLN A 464 5.19 -12.60 32.22
C GLN A 464 4.14 -13.24 31.31
N GLU A 465 2.92 -12.70 31.35
CA GLU A 465 1.84 -13.11 30.47
C GLU A 465 2.15 -12.72 29.02
N ILE A 466 1.64 -13.51 28.07
CA ILE A 466 1.78 -13.23 26.65
C ILE A 466 0.97 -11.96 26.33
N PRO A 467 1.58 -10.92 25.74
CA PRO A 467 0.88 -9.70 25.37
C PRO A 467 -0.07 -9.94 24.17
N HIS A 468 -0.93 -8.97 23.90
CA HIS A 468 -1.80 -8.99 22.73
C HIS A 468 -0.96 -8.87 21.44
N ILE A 469 -0.78 -9.99 20.74
CA ILE A 469 -0.06 -10.06 19.47
C ILE A 469 -1.07 -10.07 18.33
N ARG A 470 -0.93 -9.16 17.39
CA ARG A 470 -1.71 -9.13 16.14
C ARG A 470 -0.79 -9.11 14.93
N LEU A 471 -1.10 -9.91 13.94
CA LEU A 471 -0.31 -10.00 12.72
C LEU A 471 -1.14 -9.51 11.53
N GLY A 472 -0.65 -8.48 10.87
CA GLY A 472 -1.25 -7.95 9.66
C GLY A 472 -1.01 -8.86 8.46
N HIS A 473 -1.99 -8.96 7.58
CA HIS A 473 -2.05 -9.71 6.33
C HIS A 473 -2.21 -11.23 6.47
N GLY A 474 -1.27 -11.93 7.09
CA GLY A 474 -1.38 -13.38 7.35
C GLY A 474 -1.54 -14.29 6.14
N LEU A 475 -1.29 -13.82 4.90
CA LEU A 475 -1.55 -14.56 3.67
C LEU A 475 -0.56 -15.69 3.43
N TYR A 476 0.72 -15.41 3.64
CA TYR A 476 1.80 -16.28 3.21
C TYR A 476 2.57 -16.86 4.38
N THR A 477 2.48 -18.17 4.49
CA THR A 477 3.30 -19.00 5.37
C THR A 477 3.45 -20.38 4.74
N TYR A 478 3.87 -21.35 5.52
CA TYR A 478 3.96 -22.75 5.08
C TYR A 478 2.58 -23.34 4.82
N SER A 479 2.49 -24.21 3.80
CA SER A 479 1.27 -24.98 3.57
C SER A 479 0.79 -25.61 4.88
N GLN A 480 -0.45 -25.33 5.25
CA GLN A 480 -1.05 -25.79 6.49
C GLN A 480 -1.08 -27.32 6.61
N LYS A 481 -1.03 -28.05 5.49
CA LYS A 481 -0.90 -29.50 5.44
C LYS A 481 0.53 -30.01 5.78
N SER A 482 1.52 -29.14 5.75
CA SER A 482 2.90 -29.49 6.07
C SER A 482 3.17 -29.49 7.57
N LYS A 483 4.21 -30.22 8.00
CA LYS A 483 4.65 -30.20 9.42
C LYS A 483 4.98 -28.80 9.92
N LYS A 484 5.60 -27.97 9.08
CA LYS A 484 5.91 -26.58 9.41
C LYS A 484 4.65 -25.73 9.52
N GLY A 485 3.71 -25.86 8.58
CA GLY A 485 2.45 -25.14 8.63
C GLY A 485 1.62 -25.53 9.86
N GLN A 486 1.60 -26.80 10.23
CA GLN A 486 0.95 -27.26 11.46
C GLN A 486 1.62 -26.70 12.74
N LYS A 487 2.95 -26.46 12.69
CA LYS A 487 3.65 -25.75 13.76
C LYS A 487 3.18 -24.30 13.87
N VAL A 488 3.12 -23.59 12.73
CA VAL A 488 2.63 -22.19 12.69
C VAL A 488 1.21 -22.09 13.24
N LEU A 489 0.31 -22.98 12.86
CA LEU A 489 -1.08 -22.98 13.37
C LEU A 489 -1.13 -23.17 14.89
N ARG A 490 -0.29 -24.04 15.45
CA ARG A 490 -0.20 -24.19 16.91
C ARG A 490 0.36 -22.94 17.57
N GLU A 491 1.42 -22.35 17.02
CA GLU A 491 2.01 -21.12 17.56
C GLU A 491 1.00 -19.97 17.58
N LEU A 492 0.22 -19.80 16.51
CA LEU A 492 -0.85 -18.79 16.44
C LEU A 492 -1.91 -19.01 17.52
N ARG A 493 -2.41 -20.25 17.64
CA ARG A 493 -3.47 -20.59 18.58
C ARG A 493 -3.00 -20.53 20.03
N ASP A 494 -1.86 -21.17 20.34
CA ASP A 494 -1.37 -21.35 21.71
C ASP A 494 -0.91 -20.00 22.31
N ASN A 495 -0.56 -19.03 21.47
CA ASN A 495 -0.21 -17.67 21.88
C ASN A 495 -1.35 -16.66 21.67
N HIS A 496 -2.56 -17.12 21.37
CA HIS A 496 -3.75 -16.28 21.18
C HIS A 496 -3.58 -15.14 20.17
N VAL A 497 -2.78 -15.39 19.14
CA VAL A 497 -2.48 -14.40 18.11
C VAL A 497 -3.71 -14.13 17.25
N VAL A 498 -3.99 -12.87 16.98
CA VAL A 498 -5.05 -12.45 16.04
C VAL A 498 -4.43 -12.10 14.70
N LEU A 499 -5.05 -12.58 13.62
CA LEU A 499 -4.67 -12.23 12.26
C LEU A 499 -5.59 -11.13 11.72
N GLU A 500 -5.01 -10.15 11.06
CA GLU A 500 -5.73 -9.02 10.48
C GLU A 500 -5.65 -9.10 8.96
N PHE A 501 -6.79 -9.18 8.28
CA PHE A 501 -6.86 -9.36 6.83
C PHE A 501 -7.22 -8.06 6.12
N GLN A 502 -6.45 -7.70 5.09
CA GLN A 502 -6.58 -6.50 4.27
C GLN A 502 -6.72 -6.92 2.81
N PHE A 503 -7.92 -7.36 2.44
CA PHE A 503 -8.18 -8.00 1.15
C PHE A 503 -7.87 -7.08 -0.04
N SER A 504 -8.42 -5.88 -0.05
CA SER A 504 -8.28 -4.95 -1.17
C SER A 504 -6.84 -4.49 -1.37
N SER A 505 -6.11 -4.21 -0.28
CA SER A 505 -4.70 -3.81 -0.39
C SER A 505 -3.84 -4.94 -0.98
N ASN A 506 -4.06 -6.18 -0.50
CA ASN A 506 -3.32 -7.34 -0.98
C ASN A 506 -3.56 -7.61 -2.48
N VAL A 507 -4.80 -7.44 -2.93
CA VAL A 507 -5.15 -7.56 -4.35
C VAL A 507 -4.49 -6.45 -5.17
N ARG A 508 -4.63 -5.19 -4.74
CA ARG A 508 -4.14 -4.03 -5.48
C ARG A 508 -2.63 -3.90 -5.51
N LEU A 509 -1.95 -4.40 -4.49
CA LEU A 509 -0.49 -4.49 -4.46
C LEU A 509 0.06 -5.72 -5.20
N ASN A 510 -0.81 -6.52 -5.82
CA ASN A 510 -0.48 -7.80 -6.46
C ASN A 510 0.16 -8.82 -5.49
N ASN A 511 -0.13 -8.70 -4.21
CA ASN A 511 0.29 -9.68 -3.23
C ASN A 511 -0.62 -10.91 -3.22
N LEU A 512 -1.88 -10.76 -3.67
CA LEU A 512 -2.87 -11.83 -3.78
C LEU A 512 -3.25 -12.06 -5.25
N ASN A 513 -2.83 -13.18 -5.80
CA ASN A 513 -3.01 -13.53 -7.22
C ASN A 513 -4.11 -14.58 -7.47
N THR A 514 -4.56 -15.28 -6.42
CA THR A 514 -5.60 -16.30 -6.51
C THR A 514 -6.36 -16.42 -5.19
N LEU A 515 -7.67 -16.62 -5.28
CA LEU A 515 -8.54 -16.78 -4.11
C LEU A 515 -8.58 -18.23 -3.61
N GLU A 516 -8.25 -19.20 -4.45
CA GLU A 516 -8.37 -20.64 -4.15
C GLU A 516 -7.59 -21.08 -2.91
N ASN A 517 -6.49 -20.40 -2.64
CA ASN A 517 -5.58 -20.73 -1.55
C ASN A 517 -5.57 -19.66 -0.44
N HIS A 518 -6.59 -18.80 -0.39
CA HIS A 518 -6.66 -17.81 0.66
C HIS A 518 -6.82 -18.48 2.03
N PRO A 519 -5.95 -18.17 3.02
CA PRO A 519 -5.86 -19.00 4.23
C PRO A 519 -6.92 -18.71 5.29
N LEU A 520 -7.71 -17.65 5.15
CA LEU A 520 -8.63 -17.16 6.19
C LEU A 520 -9.58 -18.23 6.71
N LYS A 521 -10.29 -18.93 5.82
CA LYS A 521 -11.24 -19.99 6.23
C LYS A 521 -10.57 -21.07 7.06
N GLU A 522 -9.36 -21.44 6.71
CA GLU A 522 -8.65 -22.47 7.44
C GLU A 522 -8.17 -21.99 8.81
N TYR A 523 -7.74 -20.73 8.90
CA TYR A 523 -7.42 -20.16 10.23
C TYR A 523 -8.63 -20.15 11.15
N LEU A 524 -9.80 -19.73 10.65
CA LEU A 524 -11.05 -19.75 11.41
C LEU A 524 -11.41 -21.16 11.86
N LYS A 525 -11.31 -22.17 10.98
CA LYS A 525 -11.53 -23.59 11.33
C LYS A 525 -10.58 -24.11 12.40
N GLN A 526 -9.38 -23.56 12.49
CA GLN A 526 -8.38 -23.92 13.49
C GLN A 526 -8.56 -23.14 14.82
N GLY A 527 -9.61 -22.33 14.91
CA GLY A 527 -9.90 -21.52 16.10
C GLY A 527 -8.96 -20.34 16.31
N ILE A 528 -8.31 -19.86 15.23
CA ILE A 528 -7.45 -18.69 15.28
C ILE A 528 -8.32 -17.45 15.06
N GLY A 529 -8.18 -16.46 15.95
CA GLY A 529 -8.90 -15.21 15.86
C GLY A 529 -8.49 -14.44 14.59
N CYS A 530 -9.48 -14.03 13.80
CA CYS A 530 -9.27 -13.25 12.57
C CYS A 530 -10.18 -12.03 12.59
N VAL A 531 -9.66 -10.91 12.09
CA VAL A 531 -10.39 -9.65 11.92
C VAL A 531 -10.06 -9.01 10.59
N GLN A 532 -10.82 -8.00 10.21
CA GLN A 532 -10.54 -7.22 9.01
C GLN A 532 -9.85 -5.91 9.31
N GLY A 533 -9.21 -5.36 8.28
CA GLY A 533 -8.70 -4.00 8.21
C GLY A 533 -8.64 -3.51 6.78
N THR A 534 -8.63 -2.20 6.58
CA THR A 534 -8.59 -1.60 5.24
C THR A 534 -7.17 -1.33 4.75
N ASP A 535 -6.19 -1.36 5.64
CA ASP A 535 -4.79 -0.95 5.41
C ASP A 535 -4.64 0.55 5.03
N GLY A 536 -5.58 1.07 4.29
CA GLY A 536 -5.66 2.46 3.87
C GLY A 536 -6.84 2.65 2.92
N ALA A 537 -8.03 2.73 3.47
CA ALA A 537 -9.29 2.71 2.76
C ALA A 537 -9.30 3.53 1.46
N ALA A 538 -8.93 4.80 1.55
CA ALA A 538 -8.95 5.69 0.40
C ALA A 538 -7.79 5.45 -0.57
N LEU A 539 -6.62 5.06 -0.06
CA LEU A 539 -5.45 4.79 -0.90
C LEU A 539 -5.70 3.59 -1.81
N TYR A 540 -6.36 2.56 -1.27
CA TYR A 540 -6.68 1.33 -2.01
C TYR A 540 -8.09 1.35 -2.64
N GLY A 541 -8.82 2.46 -2.52
CA GLY A 541 -10.17 2.60 -3.07
C GLY A 541 -11.15 1.58 -2.48
N THR A 542 -11.11 1.40 -1.19
CA THR A 542 -11.96 0.50 -0.42
C THR A 542 -12.49 1.20 0.85
N ASN A 543 -13.13 0.45 1.71
CA ASN A 543 -13.63 0.86 3.01
C ASN A 543 -13.99 -0.37 3.84
N ALA A 544 -14.29 -0.19 5.11
CA ALA A 544 -14.58 -1.31 6.00
C ALA A 544 -15.77 -2.18 5.56
N ILE A 545 -16.75 -1.60 4.87
CA ILE A 545 -17.89 -2.35 4.34
C ILE A 545 -17.50 -3.15 3.10
N ASP A 546 -16.77 -2.53 2.20
CA ASP A 546 -16.30 -3.21 0.99
C ASP A 546 -15.31 -4.32 1.33
N GLU A 547 -14.47 -4.13 2.36
CA GLU A 547 -13.62 -5.20 2.89
C GLU A 547 -14.46 -6.37 3.39
N GLN A 548 -15.48 -6.09 4.22
CA GLN A 548 -16.38 -7.14 4.70
C GLN A 548 -17.07 -7.87 3.56
N LEU A 549 -17.62 -7.14 2.59
CA LEU A 549 -18.30 -7.73 1.43
C LEU A 549 -17.32 -8.53 0.56
N SER A 550 -16.11 -8.03 0.37
CA SER A 550 -15.08 -8.74 -0.38
C SER A 550 -14.70 -10.05 0.29
N LEU A 551 -14.46 -10.03 1.59
CA LEU A 551 -14.21 -11.25 2.37
C LEU A 551 -15.41 -12.22 2.29
N GLU A 552 -16.62 -11.72 2.52
CA GLU A 552 -17.83 -12.52 2.53
C GLU A 552 -18.12 -13.14 1.17
N LYS A 553 -18.11 -12.34 0.09
CA LYS A 553 -18.55 -12.78 -1.23
C LYS A 553 -17.45 -13.45 -2.06
N LEU A 554 -16.23 -12.92 -2.02
CA LEU A 554 -15.13 -13.43 -2.83
C LEU A 554 -14.45 -14.65 -2.20
N LEU A 555 -14.41 -14.73 -0.89
CA LEU A 555 -13.94 -15.91 -0.18
C LEU A 555 -15.07 -16.86 0.22
N GLU A 556 -16.33 -16.53 -0.10
CA GLU A 556 -17.49 -17.35 0.21
C GLU A 556 -17.55 -17.73 1.71
N LEU A 557 -17.39 -16.74 2.59
CA LEU A 557 -17.47 -16.96 4.03
C LEU A 557 -18.90 -17.32 4.42
N SER A 558 -19.01 -18.29 5.28
CA SER A 558 -20.30 -18.66 5.90
C SER A 558 -20.68 -17.68 7.03
N ASP A 559 -21.95 -17.68 7.42
CA ASP A 559 -22.42 -16.94 8.59
C ASP A 559 -21.65 -17.29 9.85
N GLU A 560 -21.19 -18.54 9.98
CA GLU A 560 -20.38 -19.00 11.10
C GLU A 560 -18.97 -18.40 11.05
N ASP A 561 -18.33 -18.35 9.89
CA ASP A 561 -17.04 -17.69 9.71
C ASP A 561 -17.11 -16.21 10.09
N LEU A 562 -18.14 -15.51 9.61
CA LEU A 562 -18.39 -14.10 9.95
C LEU A 562 -18.66 -13.88 11.44
N ARG A 563 -19.40 -14.80 12.07
CA ARG A 563 -19.67 -14.75 13.51
C ARG A 563 -18.38 -14.89 14.33
N LEU A 564 -17.51 -15.83 13.98
CA LEU A 564 -16.22 -16.01 14.66
C LEU A 564 -15.33 -14.76 14.52
N MET A 565 -15.31 -14.17 13.34
CA MET A 565 -14.60 -12.89 13.12
C MET A 565 -15.23 -11.76 13.97
N ARG A 566 -16.54 -11.68 13.98
CA ARG A 566 -17.27 -10.67 14.74
C ARG A 566 -17.07 -10.81 16.26
N GLU A 567 -17.04 -12.02 16.79
CA GLU A 567 -16.74 -12.29 18.20
C GLU A 567 -15.34 -11.84 18.58
N THR A 568 -14.36 -12.12 17.71
CA THR A 568 -12.97 -11.67 17.91
C THR A 568 -12.89 -10.14 17.90
N GLU A 569 -13.54 -9.50 16.94
CA GLU A 569 -13.63 -8.04 16.83
C GLU A 569 -14.25 -7.42 18.08
N MET A 570 -15.41 -7.93 18.53
CA MET A 570 -16.12 -7.41 19.71
C MET A 570 -15.26 -7.46 20.96
N ARG A 571 -14.58 -8.58 21.17
CA ARG A 571 -13.66 -8.72 22.31
C ARG A 571 -12.57 -7.65 22.28
N ILE A 572 -11.93 -7.44 21.11
CA ILE A 572 -10.89 -6.42 20.96
C ILE A 572 -11.43 -5.02 21.24
N ILE A 573 -12.62 -4.70 20.73
CA ILE A 573 -13.25 -3.38 20.96
C ILE A 573 -13.52 -3.17 22.47
N GLU A 574 -14.08 -4.16 23.15
CA GLU A 574 -14.40 -4.08 24.58
C GLU A 574 -13.13 -3.93 25.43
N GLU A 575 -12.12 -4.75 25.18
CA GLU A 575 -10.82 -4.69 25.86
C GLU A 575 -10.15 -3.33 25.63
N SER A 576 -10.18 -2.82 24.40
CA SER A 576 -9.57 -1.55 24.06
C SER A 576 -10.30 -0.34 24.66
N ARG A 577 -11.64 -0.36 24.71
CA ARG A 577 -12.44 0.68 25.38
C ARG A 577 -12.17 0.71 26.88
N LYS A 578 -12.08 -0.46 27.51
CA LYS A 578 -11.71 -0.59 28.92
C LYS A 578 -10.31 -0.05 29.16
N ALA A 579 -9.33 -0.46 28.36
CA ALA A 579 -7.95 -0.01 28.44
C ALA A 579 -7.84 1.52 28.28
N TYR A 580 -8.58 2.11 27.34
CA TYR A 580 -8.64 3.55 27.17
C TYR A 580 -9.11 4.25 28.45
N SER A 581 -10.19 3.78 29.04
CA SER A 581 -10.75 4.40 30.25
C SER A 581 -9.78 4.33 31.44
N GLU A 582 -9.15 3.18 31.65
CA GLU A 582 -8.17 2.97 32.72
C GLU A 582 -6.89 3.79 32.50
N LYS A 583 -6.42 3.87 31.25
CA LYS A 583 -5.26 4.70 30.88
C LYS A 583 -5.58 6.18 31.04
N LYS A 584 -6.78 6.61 30.67
CA LYS A 584 -7.22 8.02 30.80
C LYS A 584 -7.18 8.46 32.26
N GLU A 585 -7.65 7.63 33.17
CA GLU A 585 -7.61 7.94 34.60
C GLU A 585 -6.16 8.04 35.11
N ARG A 586 -5.32 7.05 34.80
CA ARG A 586 -3.90 7.06 35.19
C ARG A 586 -3.14 8.25 34.59
N PHE A 587 -3.38 8.53 33.32
CA PHE A 587 -2.74 9.64 32.62
C PHE A 587 -3.14 11.01 33.19
N SER A 588 -4.41 11.20 33.51
CA SER A 588 -4.91 12.40 34.19
C SER A 588 -4.23 12.67 35.54
N GLN A 589 -3.98 11.61 36.31
CA GLN A 589 -3.22 11.71 37.55
C GLN A 589 -1.74 12.10 37.30
N LEU A 590 -1.11 11.48 36.27
CA LEU A 590 0.26 11.79 35.85
C LEU A 590 0.38 13.22 35.37
N GLN A 591 -0.60 13.66 34.58
CA GLN A 591 -0.66 15.01 34.00
C GLN A 591 -0.75 16.10 35.07
N ASN A 592 -1.54 15.88 36.09
CA ASN A 592 -1.70 16.80 37.23
C ASN A 592 -1.86 18.27 36.83
N GLY A 593 -2.71 18.53 35.81
CA GLY A 593 -3.01 19.86 35.30
C GLY A 593 -1.99 20.47 34.31
N ARG A 594 -0.93 19.74 33.95
CA ARG A 594 0.03 20.14 32.92
C ARG A 594 -0.49 19.85 31.51
N SER A 595 0.14 20.41 30.49
CA SER A 595 -0.15 20.04 29.09
C SER A 595 0.26 18.58 28.82
N ILE A 596 -0.27 18.00 27.75
CA ILE A 596 0.11 16.66 27.29
C ILE A 596 1.59 16.62 26.94
N GLU A 597 2.03 17.63 26.17
CA GLU A 597 3.43 17.80 25.78
C GLU A 597 4.36 17.83 26.99
N ALA A 598 4.10 18.70 27.94
CA ALA A 598 4.95 18.83 29.13
C ALA A 598 5.02 17.54 29.97
N THR A 599 3.90 16.82 30.05
CA THR A 599 3.80 15.56 30.79
C THR A 599 4.64 14.47 30.14
N LEU A 600 4.46 14.26 28.83
CA LEU A 600 5.17 13.22 28.09
C LEU A 600 6.66 13.55 27.91
N LEU A 601 7.00 14.84 27.74
CA LEU A 601 8.39 15.27 27.64
C LEU A 601 9.17 14.96 28.93
N GLU A 602 8.58 15.23 30.09
CA GLU A 602 9.18 14.90 31.38
C GLU A 602 9.38 13.38 31.53
N VAL A 603 8.43 12.57 31.08
CA VAL A 603 8.60 11.11 31.08
C VAL A 603 9.76 10.70 30.17
N MET A 604 9.86 11.26 28.97
CA MET A 604 10.95 10.96 28.03
C MET A 604 12.32 11.36 28.58
N GLU A 605 12.40 12.46 29.33
CA GLU A 605 13.65 12.95 29.92
C GLU A 605 14.08 12.13 31.15
N ASN A 606 13.11 11.54 31.87
CA ASN A 606 13.37 10.70 33.03
C ASN A 606 13.59 9.21 32.70
N GLU A 607 13.21 8.77 31.50
CA GLU A 607 13.44 7.39 31.07
C GLU A 607 14.91 7.15 30.68
N ALA A 608 15.42 5.98 31.01
CA ALA A 608 16.77 5.60 30.68
C ALA A 608 16.96 5.46 29.15
N GLU A 609 18.05 6.00 28.62
CA GLU A 609 18.46 5.77 27.23
C GLU A 609 18.56 4.27 26.92
N VAL A 610 18.11 3.88 25.73
CA VAL A 610 18.27 2.51 25.22
C VAL A 610 19.70 2.34 24.72
N LYS A 611 20.59 1.92 25.58
CA LYS A 611 22.01 1.72 25.26
C LYS A 611 22.27 0.30 24.76
N GLY A 612 23.14 0.20 23.76
CA GLY A 612 23.67 -1.07 23.30
C GLY A 612 22.65 -1.95 22.57
N LEU A 613 21.60 -1.35 22.01
CA LEU A 613 20.71 -2.06 21.10
C LEU A 613 21.54 -2.52 19.90
N LYS A 614 21.68 -3.83 19.76
CA LYS A 614 22.32 -4.45 18.59
C LYS A 614 21.27 -5.33 17.93
N LEU A 615 20.85 -4.90 16.75
CA LEU A 615 19.98 -5.72 15.94
C LEU A 615 20.66 -7.08 15.68
N HIS A 616 19.92 -8.15 15.77
CA HIS A 616 20.41 -9.41 15.25
C HIS A 616 20.53 -9.26 13.74
N SER A 617 21.70 -8.92 13.26
CA SER A 617 22.03 -9.22 11.88
C SER A 617 21.97 -10.73 11.79
N VAL A 618 20.90 -11.25 11.17
CA VAL A 618 20.84 -12.67 10.87
C VAL A 618 22.05 -13.01 10.01
N HIS A 619 22.59 -12.04 9.34
CA HIS A 619 23.77 -12.16 8.51
C HIS A 619 24.34 -10.76 8.19
N LYS A 620 24.94 -10.09 9.18
CA LYS A 620 26.04 -9.24 8.77
C LYS A 620 26.99 -10.17 8.03
N LEU A 621 27.14 -9.97 6.74
CA LEU A 621 28.49 -9.97 6.25
C LEU A 621 29.15 -9.05 7.24
N ASP A 622 29.86 -9.61 8.21
CA ASP A 622 30.79 -8.82 8.98
C ASP A 622 31.42 -7.94 7.94
N ALA A 623 31.35 -6.62 8.15
CA ALA A 623 32.09 -5.71 7.31
C ALA A 623 33.55 -6.11 7.50
N ASN A 624 33.80 -7.37 7.23
CA ASN A 624 35.03 -8.05 7.33
C ASN A 624 35.89 -7.35 6.34
N THR A 625 36.95 -6.87 6.85
CA THR A 625 38.15 -6.47 6.13
C THR A 625 38.40 -7.32 4.89
N GLU A 626 38.08 -8.62 4.89
CA GLU A 626 38.12 -9.52 3.74
C GLU A 626 37.15 -9.20 2.59
N LEU A 627 35.98 -8.61 2.83
CA LEU A 627 35.06 -8.20 1.76
C LEU A 627 35.39 -6.85 1.18
N LYS A 628 35.92 -5.93 1.98
CA LYS A 628 36.46 -4.66 1.48
C LYS A 628 37.64 -4.86 0.53
N GLU A 629 38.42 -5.92 0.73
CA GLU A 629 39.55 -6.29 -0.16
C GLU A 629 39.10 -6.99 -1.47
N LYS A 630 37.85 -7.47 -1.56
CA LYS A 630 37.27 -8.20 -2.71
C LYS A 630 36.06 -7.52 -3.36
N ILE A 631 35.85 -6.23 -3.16
CA ILE A 631 34.86 -5.49 -3.93
C ILE A 631 35.35 -5.41 -5.37
N VAL A 632 34.73 -6.20 -6.24
CA VAL A 632 35.03 -6.19 -7.66
C VAL A 632 34.18 -5.11 -8.32
N GLU A 633 34.81 -4.23 -9.11
CA GLU A 633 34.10 -3.28 -9.93
C GLU A 633 33.45 -3.99 -11.10
N LEU A 634 32.19 -3.60 -11.43
CA LEU A 634 31.53 -4.12 -12.61
C LEU A 634 32.22 -3.57 -13.88
N PRO A 635 32.49 -4.38 -14.91
CA PRO A 635 33.13 -3.92 -16.14
C PRO A 635 32.34 -2.79 -16.79
N TRP A 636 33.00 -1.69 -17.20
CA TRP A 636 32.37 -0.55 -17.84
C TRP A 636 32.34 -0.64 -19.38
N ASP A 637 33.19 -1.46 -19.92
CA ASP A 637 33.42 -1.70 -21.36
C ASP A 637 32.48 -2.76 -21.96
N ARG A 638 31.72 -3.45 -21.14
CA ARG A 638 30.79 -4.51 -21.54
C ARG A 638 29.36 -4.24 -21.04
N THR A 639 28.38 -4.79 -21.74
CA THR A 639 26.96 -4.64 -21.41
C THR A 639 26.54 -5.62 -20.28
N PRO A 640 25.98 -5.13 -19.17
CA PRO A 640 25.41 -6.01 -18.15
C PRO A 640 24.09 -6.62 -18.63
N ILE A 641 24.01 -7.93 -18.55
CA ILE A 641 22.78 -8.72 -18.75
C ILE A 641 22.32 -9.21 -17.39
N ILE A 642 21.24 -8.64 -16.90
CA ILE A 642 20.65 -9.02 -15.62
C ILE A 642 19.74 -10.21 -15.86
N LEU A 643 20.06 -11.36 -15.23
CA LEU A 643 19.24 -12.55 -15.28
C LEU A 643 18.39 -12.65 -14.01
N MET A 644 17.09 -12.63 -14.16
CA MET A 644 16.14 -12.79 -13.07
C MET A 644 15.34 -14.08 -13.27
N GLY A 645 15.48 -15.00 -12.36
CA GLY A 645 14.79 -16.30 -12.41
C GLY A 645 15.31 -17.25 -11.35
N GLY A 646 15.55 -16.72 -10.14
CA GLY A 646 16.07 -17.47 -9.01
C GLY A 646 16.03 -16.64 -7.73
N SER A 647 16.94 -15.70 -7.58
CA SER A 647 17.11 -14.89 -6.36
C SER A 647 15.90 -14.00 -6.00
N PHE A 648 15.07 -13.68 -6.97
CA PHE A 648 13.87 -12.86 -6.79
C PHE A 648 12.61 -13.69 -6.54
N ASN A 649 12.77 -14.96 -6.25
CA ASN A 649 11.75 -15.88 -5.77
C ASN A 649 12.04 -16.33 -4.33
N THR A 650 11.02 -16.82 -3.63
CA THR A 650 11.22 -17.44 -2.32
C THR A 650 11.84 -18.83 -2.46
N GLU A 651 12.62 -19.26 -1.47
CA GLU A 651 13.27 -20.59 -1.46
C GLU A 651 12.31 -21.77 -1.65
N LYS A 652 11.02 -21.58 -1.34
CA LYS A 652 10.00 -22.63 -1.42
C LYS A 652 9.18 -22.60 -2.69
N ARG A 653 9.08 -21.45 -3.30
CA ARG A 653 8.61 -21.33 -4.66
C ARG A 653 9.81 -21.39 -5.58
N ALA A 654 10.42 -22.58 -5.64
CA ALA A 654 11.47 -22.83 -6.62
C ALA A 654 10.95 -22.38 -7.99
N THR A 655 11.72 -21.55 -8.67
CA THR A 655 11.44 -21.18 -10.05
C THR A 655 11.19 -22.46 -10.84
N LYS A 656 10.00 -22.58 -11.41
CA LYS A 656 9.69 -23.67 -12.33
C LYS A 656 10.38 -23.35 -13.64
N MET A 657 11.54 -23.92 -13.82
CA MET A 657 12.19 -23.91 -15.12
C MET A 657 11.42 -24.84 -16.07
N THR A 658 11.08 -24.30 -17.24
CA THR A 658 10.46 -25.06 -18.33
C THR A 658 11.54 -25.42 -19.37
N GLU A 659 11.33 -26.50 -20.14
CA GLU A 659 12.24 -26.86 -21.23
C GLU A 659 12.36 -25.71 -22.25
N GLU A 660 11.25 -25.04 -22.55
CA GLU A 660 11.21 -23.86 -23.42
C GLU A 660 12.03 -22.69 -22.86
N GLY A 661 11.82 -22.34 -21.58
CA GLY A 661 12.58 -21.26 -20.93
C GLY A 661 14.08 -21.58 -20.83
N ILE A 662 14.45 -22.83 -20.59
CA ILE A 662 15.84 -23.28 -20.60
C ILE A 662 16.45 -23.11 -22.01
N LYS A 663 15.71 -23.49 -23.05
CA LYS A 663 16.13 -23.29 -24.44
C LYS A 663 16.33 -21.81 -24.76
N GLU A 664 15.41 -20.94 -24.37
CA GLU A 664 15.53 -19.49 -24.57
C GLU A 664 16.80 -18.93 -23.91
N LEU A 665 17.14 -19.39 -22.69
CA LEU A 665 18.37 -18.98 -22.03
C LEU A 665 19.61 -19.55 -22.73
N GLN A 666 19.58 -20.82 -23.14
CA GLN A 666 20.70 -21.42 -23.87
C GLN A 666 20.97 -20.71 -25.20
N ASP A 667 19.92 -20.39 -25.97
CA ASP A 667 20.02 -19.65 -27.22
C ASP A 667 20.68 -18.26 -27.01
N VAL A 668 20.43 -17.60 -25.85
CA VAL A 668 21.12 -16.34 -25.49
C VAL A 668 22.59 -16.59 -25.16
N LEU A 669 22.92 -17.64 -24.40
CA LEU A 669 24.30 -18.00 -24.08
C LEU A 669 25.10 -18.30 -25.37
N ASP A 670 24.45 -18.93 -26.33
CA ASP A 670 25.07 -19.24 -27.62
C ASP A 670 25.20 -18.01 -28.52
N LEU A 671 24.29 -17.05 -28.42
CA LEU A 671 24.28 -15.84 -29.24
C LEU A 671 25.31 -14.81 -28.79
N VAL A 672 25.38 -14.54 -27.48
CA VAL A 672 26.11 -13.39 -26.95
C VAL A 672 27.61 -13.71 -26.85
N PRO A 673 28.53 -12.83 -27.27
CA PRO A 673 29.96 -12.98 -27.06
C PRO A 673 30.34 -12.56 -25.61
N PRO A 674 31.17 -13.35 -24.89
CA PRO A 674 31.60 -13.00 -23.52
C PRO A 674 32.44 -11.71 -23.45
N GLU A 675 33.05 -11.32 -24.52
CA GLU A 675 33.82 -10.07 -24.64
C GLU A 675 32.93 -8.83 -24.72
N GLU A 676 31.65 -8.95 -25.11
CA GLU A 676 30.72 -7.83 -25.25
C GLU A 676 29.80 -7.66 -24.07
N ALA A 677 29.58 -8.74 -23.27
CA ALA A 677 28.63 -8.72 -22.18
C ALA A 677 29.12 -9.54 -20.95
N PHE A 678 28.51 -9.29 -19.84
CA PHE A 678 28.66 -10.09 -18.60
C PHE A 678 27.31 -10.25 -17.93
N PHE A 679 27.15 -11.31 -17.17
CA PHE A 679 25.90 -11.56 -16.47
C PHE A 679 25.89 -10.98 -15.05
N VAL A 680 24.73 -10.51 -14.64
CA VAL A 680 24.47 -10.06 -13.28
C VAL A 680 23.26 -10.80 -12.70
N ILE A 681 23.44 -11.38 -11.55
CA ILE A 681 22.44 -12.18 -10.85
C ILE A 681 22.21 -11.65 -9.42
N GLY A 682 21.20 -12.15 -8.75
CA GLY A 682 21.03 -11.96 -7.30
C GLY A 682 21.96 -12.89 -6.49
N TYR A 683 21.65 -13.12 -5.23
CA TYR A 683 22.58 -13.82 -4.32
C TYR A 683 22.11 -15.20 -3.85
N LYS A 684 20.93 -15.66 -4.25
CA LYS A 684 20.40 -16.97 -3.80
C LYS A 684 20.85 -18.16 -4.63
N LEU A 685 21.32 -17.93 -5.82
CA LEU A 685 21.84 -18.92 -6.77
C LEU A 685 20.89 -20.12 -6.93
N SER A 686 19.75 -19.89 -7.57
CA SER A 686 18.72 -20.91 -7.83
C SER A 686 18.07 -20.73 -9.20
N GLY A 687 17.27 -21.68 -9.65
CA GLY A 687 16.53 -21.60 -10.92
C GLY A 687 17.43 -21.30 -12.13
N TYR A 688 17.00 -20.38 -13.00
CA TYR A 688 17.75 -19.99 -14.19
C TYR A 688 19.11 -19.36 -13.89
N GLU A 689 19.28 -18.70 -12.73
CA GLU A 689 20.57 -18.16 -12.30
C GLU A 689 21.57 -19.31 -12.01
N LYS A 690 21.11 -20.38 -11.40
CA LYS A 690 21.92 -21.58 -11.18
C LYS A 690 22.25 -22.29 -12.50
N TYR A 691 21.24 -22.39 -13.40
CA TYR A 691 21.43 -22.96 -14.73
C TYR A 691 22.53 -22.23 -15.53
N LEU A 692 22.49 -20.90 -15.52
CA LEU A 692 23.55 -20.08 -16.14
C LEU A 692 24.95 -20.48 -15.66
N ILE A 693 25.14 -20.65 -14.36
CA ILE A 693 26.44 -21.00 -13.80
C ILE A 693 26.88 -22.41 -14.23
N GLU A 694 25.94 -23.36 -14.21
CA GLU A 694 26.23 -24.77 -14.57
C GLU A 694 26.49 -24.97 -16.06
N HIS A 695 26.06 -24.05 -16.94
CA HIS A 695 26.19 -24.12 -18.40
C HIS A 695 26.95 -22.92 -18.98
N ASN A 696 27.84 -22.32 -18.20
CA ASN A 696 28.67 -21.18 -18.63
C ASN A 696 29.92 -21.67 -19.39
N ASP A 697 29.71 -22.45 -20.42
CA ASP A 697 30.83 -23.10 -21.20
C ASP A 697 31.66 -22.06 -21.96
N LYS A 698 31.07 -20.91 -22.30
CA LYS A 698 31.78 -19.80 -22.95
C LYS A 698 32.62 -18.93 -22.02
N GLY A 699 32.49 -19.11 -20.70
CA GLY A 699 33.28 -18.39 -19.71
C GLY A 699 32.88 -16.93 -19.51
N PHE A 700 31.60 -16.62 -19.52
CA PHE A 700 31.11 -15.30 -19.12
C PHE A 700 31.53 -14.98 -17.68
N ASP A 701 31.92 -13.73 -17.47
CA ASP A 701 32.00 -13.19 -16.13
C ASP A 701 30.57 -13.08 -15.53
N VAL A 702 30.40 -13.61 -14.32
CA VAL A 702 29.12 -13.54 -13.60
C VAL A 702 29.33 -12.83 -12.27
N PHE A 703 28.53 -11.78 -12.07
CA PHE A 703 28.54 -10.97 -10.86
C PHE A 703 27.24 -11.15 -10.10
N ALA A 704 27.32 -11.31 -8.78
CA ALA A 704 26.17 -11.19 -7.90
C ALA A 704 26.16 -9.77 -7.31
N VAL A 705 25.13 -9.00 -7.59
CA VAL A 705 24.87 -7.73 -6.90
C VAL A 705 24.12 -8.04 -5.61
N VAL A 706 24.74 -7.73 -4.49
CA VAL A 706 24.22 -8.07 -3.17
C VAL A 706 24.06 -6.82 -2.31
N PRO A 707 23.02 -6.76 -1.45
CA PRO A 707 22.96 -5.74 -0.40
C PRO A 707 24.09 -5.97 0.61
N ALA A 708 24.31 -5.01 1.51
CA ALA A 708 25.35 -5.11 2.53
C ALA A 708 25.22 -6.36 3.44
N HIS A 709 24.06 -7.01 3.41
CA HIS A 709 23.76 -8.18 4.24
C HIS A 709 23.35 -9.38 3.38
N ILE A 710 24.22 -10.39 3.33
CA ILE A 710 23.89 -11.76 2.88
C ILE A 710 24.43 -12.76 3.91
N THR A 711 23.92 -14.00 3.87
CA THR A 711 24.33 -15.04 4.81
C THR A 711 25.74 -15.56 4.47
N ALA A 712 26.48 -16.02 5.49
CA ALA A 712 27.75 -16.70 5.27
C ALA A 712 27.58 -17.90 4.32
N SER A 713 26.42 -18.57 4.36
CA SER A 713 26.10 -19.69 3.46
C SER A 713 25.87 -19.22 2.02
N GLU A 714 25.17 -18.09 1.81
CA GLU A 714 24.98 -17.52 0.47
C GLU A 714 26.30 -17.04 -0.11
N LYS A 715 27.10 -16.31 0.67
CA LYS A 715 28.44 -15.91 0.27
C LYS A 715 29.29 -17.13 -0.16
N LYS A 716 29.33 -18.18 0.65
CA LYS A 716 30.07 -19.40 0.38
C LYS A 716 29.63 -20.05 -0.94
N LYS A 717 28.32 -20.19 -1.14
CA LYS A 717 27.76 -20.76 -2.39
C LYS A 717 28.15 -19.94 -3.63
N LEU A 718 28.09 -18.61 -3.56
CA LEU A 718 28.50 -17.76 -4.68
C LEU A 718 29.98 -17.92 -5.01
N LEU A 719 30.85 -17.90 -4.01
CA LEU A 719 32.30 -18.03 -4.19
C LEU A 719 32.70 -19.43 -4.72
N GLU A 720 32.06 -20.47 -4.18
CA GLU A 720 32.28 -21.85 -4.67
C GLU A 720 31.80 -22.05 -6.11
N ALA A 721 30.78 -21.29 -6.53
CA ALA A 721 30.28 -21.26 -7.90
C ALA A 721 31.09 -20.35 -8.85
N GLY A 722 32.16 -19.73 -8.38
CA GLY A 722 32.99 -18.83 -9.18
C GLY A 722 32.36 -17.46 -9.46
N VAL A 723 31.31 -17.11 -8.76
CA VAL A 723 30.58 -15.82 -8.94
C VAL A 723 31.34 -14.72 -8.21
N GLN A 724 31.53 -13.60 -8.89
CA GLN A 724 32.16 -12.41 -8.33
C GLN A 724 31.11 -11.61 -7.54
N ILE A 725 31.45 -11.14 -6.36
CA ILE A 725 30.48 -10.46 -5.48
C ILE A 725 30.67 -8.95 -5.52
N ARG A 726 29.65 -8.21 -5.95
CA ARG A 726 29.55 -6.76 -5.84
C ARG A 726 28.62 -6.40 -4.70
N VAL A 727 29.15 -5.83 -3.65
CA VAL A 727 28.36 -5.32 -2.52
C VAL A 727 27.90 -3.90 -2.84
N SER A 728 26.61 -3.66 -2.80
CA SER A 728 26.03 -2.34 -3.02
C SER A 728 25.83 -1.63 -1.69
N PRO A 729 26.41 -0.42 -1.49
CA PRO A 729 26.22 0.35 -0.28
C PRO A 729 24.80 0.96 -0.19
N GLU A 730 24.13 1.11 -1.32
CA GLU A 730 22.82 1.79 -1.39
C GLU A 730 21.62 0.84 -1.22
N GLY A 731 21.83 -0.47 -1.25
CA GLY A 731 20.78 -1.46 -1.11
C GLY A 731 20.48 -1.87 0.33
N GLU A 732 21.21 -1.35 1.29
CA GLU A 732 21.06 -1.71 2.71
C GLU A 732 19.69 -1.25 3.22
N GLY A 733 18.86 -2.23 3.59
CA GLY A 733 17.55 -1.98 4.13
C GLY A 733 16.42 -1.64 3.14
N MET A 734 16.68 -1.66 1.84
CA MET A 734 15.72 -1.25 0.83
C MET A 734 15.32 -2.36 -0.16
N GLY A 735 15.74 -3.57 0.08
CA GLY A 735 15.53 -4.68 -0.84
C GLY A 735 16.58 -4.74 -1.98
N ILE A 736 16.84 -5.96 -2.44
CA ILE A 736 17.86 -6.25 -3.44
C ILE A 736 17.69 -5.45 -4.76
N TYR A 737 16.45 -5.17 -5.17
CA TYR A 737 16.18 -4.42 -6.41
C TYR A 737 16.75 -2.99 -6.38
N LYS A 738 16.88 -2.37 -5.20
CA LYS A 738 17.52 -1.05 -5.06
C LYS A 738 19.03 -1.11 -5.27
N SER A 739 19.67 -2.20 -4.87
CA SER A 739 21.07 -2.45 -5.18
C SER A 739 21.32 -2.49 -6.69
N PHE A 740 20.46 -3.15 -7.44
CA PHE A 740 20.52 -3.18 -8.91
C PHE A 740 20.24 -1.81 -9.53
N ASN A 741 19.29 -1.05 -8.97
CA ASN A 741 19.03 0.31 -9.41
C ASN A 741 20.31 1.17 -9.31
N TYR A 742 20.92 1.19 -8.13
CA TYR A 742 22.11 1.97 -7.85
C TYR A 742 23.32 1.53 -8.66
N GLU A 743 23.58 0.21 -8.75
CA GLU A 743 24.79 -0.31 -9.40
C GLU A 743 24.69 -0.30 -10.93
N ILE A 744 23.51 -0.44 -11.50
CA ILE A 744 23.33 -0.65 -12.94
C ILE A 744 22.33 0.33 -13.56
N PHE A 745 21.05 0.30 -13.16
CA PHE A 745 19.99 0.95 -13.91
C PHE A 745 20.09 2.48 -13.97
N GLU A 746 20.63 3.11 -12.94
CA GLU A 746 20.87 4.56 -12.93
C GLU A 746 22.14 4.98 -13.69
N ARG A 747 23.05 4.06 -13.95
CA ARG A 747 24.41 4.40 -14.39
C ARG A 747 24.70 4.08 -15.85
N ARG A 748 24.12 3.00 -16.39
CA ARG A 748 24.52 2.49 -17.70
C ARG A 748 23.38 1.77 -18.44
N PRO A 749 23.42 1.68 -19.78
CA PRO A 749 22.55 0.79 -20.53
C PRO A 749 22.71 -0.65 -20.06
N SER A 750 21.62 -1.40 -20.01
CA SER A 750 21.61 -2.79 -19.56
C SER A 750 20.47 -3.58 -20.21
N ILE A 751 20.53 -4.89 -20.10
CA ILE A 751 19.49 -5.80 -20.58
C ILE A 751 18.98 -6.57 -19.36
N LEU A 752 17.67 -6.55 -19.12
CA LEU A 752 17.01 -7.34 -18.09
C LEU A 752 16.25 -8.49 -18.73
N LEU A 753 16.64 -9.71 -18.39
CA LEU A 753 15.99 -10.96 -18.79
C LEU A 753 15.22 -11.52 -17.59
N ALA A 754 13.92 -11.38 -17.60
CA ALA A 754 13.07 -11.78 -16.49
C ALA A 754 12.29 -13.05 -16.82
N PHE A 755 12.80 -14.20 -16.36
CA PHE A 755 12.17 -15.51 -16.55
C PHE A 755 11.11 -15.80 -15.48
N ASP A 756 11.39 -15.48 -14.23
CA ASP A 756 10.46 -15.67 -13.12
C ASP A 756 10.83 -14.76 -11.93
N GLY A 757 9.85 -14.49 -11.05
CA GLY A 757 10.05 -13.68 -9.86
C GLY A 757 8.75 -13.39 -9.10
N ASN A 758 8.89 -12.93 -7.85
CA ASN A 758 7.78 -12.48 -7.01
C ASN A 758 7.67 -10.95 -6.98
N SER A 759 7.13 -10.38 -5.92
CA SER A 759 7.04 -8.93 -5.74
C SER A 759 8.39 -8.20 -5.84
N ALA A 760 9.47 -8.80 -5.37
CA ALA A 760 10.81 -8.25 -5.54
C ALA A 760 11.23 -8.20 -7.01
N GLY A 761 10.88 -9.23 -7.79
CA GLY A 761 11.09 -9.25 -9.25
C GLY A 761 10.26 -8.19 -9.97
N GLN A 762 9.01 -7.99 -9.59
CA GLN A 762 8.17 -6.91 -10.12
C GLN A 762 8.79 -5.53 -9.83
N ASN A 763 9.32 -5.33 -8.62
CA ASN A 763 10.02 -4.11 -8.25
C ASN A 763 11.31 -3.92 -9.06
N LEU A 764 12.06 -4.99 -9.34
CA LEU A 764 13.24 -4.94 -10.18
C LEU A 764 12.91 -4.46 -11.60
N ILE A 765 11.85 -4.98 -12.22
CA ILE A 765 11.35 -4.52 -13.53
C ILE A 765 10.99 -3.03 -13.49
N GLN A 766 10.35 -2.59 -12.40
CA GLN A 766 9.99 -1.18 -12.25
C GLN A 766 11.23 -0.27 -12.09
N GLU A 767 12.25 -0.72 -11.35
CA GLU A 767 13.51 0.01 -11.23
C GLU A 767 14.27 0.06 -12.56
N ALA A 768 14.29 -1.04 -13.33
CA ALA A 768 14.89 -1.07 -14.65
C ALA A 768 14.21 -0.11 -15.63
N LYS A 769 12.88 -0.01 -15.59
CA LYS A 769 12.12 0.97 -16.39
C LYS A 769 12.48 2.42 -16.02
N ASN A 770 12.56 2.69 -14.72
CA ASN A 770 12.73 4.05 -14.22
C ASN A 770 14.19 4.51 -14.25
N GLY A 771 15.13 3.60 -14.41
CA GLY A 771 16.55 3.86 -14.42
C GLY A 771 16.98 4.73 -15.61
N LYS A 772 17.93 5.64 -15.39
CA LYS A 772 18.43 6.58 -16.41
C LYS A 772 19.32 5.91 -17.46
N GLY A 773 19.84 4.73 -17.12
CA GLY A 773 20.71 3.93 -17.98
C GLY A 773 20.02 3.38 -19.24
N ARG A 774 18.69 3.44 -19.32
CA ARG A 774 17.86 2.89 -20.42
C ARG A 774 18.03 1.38 -20.57
N SER A 775 17.36 0.63 -19.73
CA SER A 775 17.38 -0.84 -19.79
C SER A 775 16.42 -1.36 -20.87
N ALA A 776 16.87 -2.33 -21.66
CA ALA A 776 15.98 -3.16 -22.47
C ALA A 776 15.43 -4.28 -21.58
N ILE A 777 14.10 -4.39 -21.50
CA ILE A 777 13.43 -5.29 -20.54
C ILE A 777 12.66 -6.35 -21.31
N TYR A 778 13.02 -7.61 -21.08
CA TYR A 778 12.38 -8.78 -21.68
C TYR A 778 11.80 -9.67 -20.60
N VAL A 779 10.54 -10.03 -20.74
CA VAL A 779 9.80 -10.81 -19.73
C VAL A 779 9.24 -12.07 -20.36
N TRP A 780 9.43 -13.20 -19.69
CA TRP A 780 8.90 -14.50 -20.09
C TRP A 780 7.37 -14.51 -20.04
N SER A 781 6.70 -14.76 -21.18
CA SER A 781 5.24 -14.70 -21.32
C SER A 781 4.50 -15.62 -20.37
N HIS A 782 5.11 -16.77 -20.01
CA HIS A 782 4.49 -17.76 -19.15
C HIS A 782 4.71 -17.52 -17.65
N SER A 783 5.46 -16.49 -17.25
CA SER A 783 5.56 -16.07 -15.86
C SER A 783 4.38 -15.18 -15.48
N ARG A 784 3.31 -15.78 -14.99
CA ARG A 784 2.07 -15.07 -14.64
C ARG A 784 2.30 -13.87 -13.75
N THR A 785 3.09 -14.03 -12.69
CA THR A 785 3.37 -12.96 -11.71
C THR A 785 4.07 -11.77 -12.34
N LEU A 786 5.03 -12.00 -13.23
CA LEU A 786 5.75 -10.94 -13.91
C LEU A 786 4.95 -10.34 -15.05
N HIS A 787 4.19 -11.17 -15.77
CA HIS A 787 3.36 -10.74 -16.89
C HIS A 787 2.33 -9.69 -16.48
N GLU A 788 1.65 -9.89 -15.36
CA GLU A 788 0.67 -8.94 -14.83
C GLU A 788 1.28 -7.54 -14.61
N LYS A 789 2.46 -7.48 -13.99
CA LYS A 789 3.17 -6.20 -13.79
C LYS A 789 3.72 -5.64 -15.09
N ALA A 790 4.35 -6.46 -15.91
CA ALA A 790 4.97 -6.05 -17.16
C ALA A 790 3.95 -5.55 -18.18
N SER A 791 2.75 -6.13 -18.22
CA SER A 791 1.64 -5.69 -19.08
C SER A 791 1.20 -4.25 -18.82
N SER A 792 1.42 -3.75 -17.60
CA SER A 792 1.16 -2.35 -17.25
C SER A 792 2.23 -1.37 -17.76
N LEU A 793 3.33 -1.88 -18.30
CA LEU A 793 4.48 -1.12 -18.76
C LEU A 793 4.60 -1.17 -20.30
N VAL A 794 3.47 -1.02 -21.00
CA VAL A 794 3.40 -1.04 -22.45
C VAL A 794 4.40 -0.06 -23.08
N GLY A 795 5.14 -0.52 -24.10
CA GLY A 795 6.17 0.26 -24.77
C GLY A 795 7.56 0.23 -24.09
N TYR A 796 7.67 -0.30 -22.87
CA TYR A 796 8.95 -0.46 -22.15
C TYR A 796 9.41 -1.89 -22.00
N VAL A 797 8.46 -2.82 -22.06
CA VAL A 797 8.70 -4.26 -21.85
C VAL A 797 8.34 -5.01 -23.12
N LYS A 798 9.20 -5.93 -23.51
CA LYS A 798 8.95 -6.89 -24.58
C LYS A 798 8.76 -8.28 -23.95
N PHE A 799 7.77 -9.01 -24.45
CA PHE A 799 7.55 -10.39 -24.03
C PHE A 799 8.27 -11.35 -24.96
N PHE A 800 8.77 -12.45 -24.43
CA PHE A 800 9.36 -13.52 -25.22
C PHE A 800 8.74 -14.88 -24.87
N ASP A 801 8.68 -15.73 -25.88
CA ASP A 801 8.17 -17.10 -25.88
C ASP A 801 8.62 -17.81 -27.16
N ALA A 802 8.11 -19.00 -27.42
CA ALA A 802 8.47 -19.78 -28.61
C ALA A 802 8.06 -19.10 -29.93
N GLU A 803 7.04 -18.25 -29.92
CA GLU A 803 6.60 -17.48 -31.12
C GLU A 803 7.45 -16.21 -31.31
N HIS A 804 7.97 -15.65 -30.26
CA HIS A 804 8.82 -14.47 -30.24
C HIS A 804 10.11 -14.76 -29.45
N PRO A 805 11.05 -15.51 -30.03
CA PRO A 805 12.26 -15.97 -29.35
C PRO A 805 13.13 -14.83 -28.86
N LEU A 806 13.65 -14.96 -27.63
CA LEU A 806 14.49 -13.95 -27.01
C LEU A 806 15.75 -13.63 -27.81
N ALA A 807 16.39 -14.68 -28.37
CA ALA A 807 17.59 -14.51 -29.19
C ALA A 807 17.33 -13.62 -30.44
N ASP A 808 16.17 -13.75 -31.09
CA ASP A 808 15.82 -12.93 -32.25
C ASP A 808 15.59 -11.47 -31.84
N GLN A 809 14.91 -11.23 -30.73
CA GLN A 809 14.70 -9.89 -30.20
C GLN A 809 16.01 -9.20 -29.78
N LEU A 810 16.98 -9.96 -29.24
CA LEU A 810 18.30 -9.43 -28.91
C LEU A 810 19.13 -9.10 -30.18
N ARG A 811 19.01 -9.90 -31.25
CA ARG A 811 19.62 -9.56 -32.56
C ARG A 811 19.06 -8.26 -33.13
N GLU A 812 17.75 -8.04 -33.01
CA GLU A 812 17.12 -6.79 -33.43
C GLU A 812 17.63 -5.59 -32.61
N LEU A 813 17.79 -5.77 -31.29
CA LEU A 813 18.34 -4.73 -30.42
C LEU A 813 19.76 -4.35 -30.82
N ALA A 814 20.63 -5.34 -31.10
CA ALA A 814 22.00 -5.11 -31.56
C ALA A 814 22.02 -4.40 -32.92
N ALA A 815 21.17 -4.81 -33.86
CA ALA A 815 21.06 -4.18 -35.17
C ALA A 815 20.55 -2.72 -35.12
N GLN A 816 19.69 -2.42 -34.16
CA GLN A 816 19.22 -1.06 -33.90
C GLN A 816 20.36 -0.19 -33.33
N ALA A 817 21.14 -0.69 -32.38
CA ALA A 817 22.25 0.04 -31.79
C ALA A 817 23.32 0.39 -32.82
N VAL A 818 23.60 -0.51 -33.77
CA VAL A 818 24.53 -0.26 -34.90
C VAL A 818 23.98 0.84 -35.79
N ARG A 819 22.70 0.83 -36.12
CA ARG A 819 22.07 1.88 -36.95
C ARG A 819 22.09 3.26 -36.30
N GLU A 820 21.81 3.31 -34.98
CA GLU A 820 21.87 4.57 -34.23
C GLU A 820 23.29 5.07 -34.01
N GLY A 821 24.27 4.19 -33.93
CA GLY A 821 25.70 4.51 -33.87
C GLY A 821 26.24 5.07 -35.17
N SER A 822 25.77 4.57 -36.30
CA SER A 822 26.20 5.06 -37.63
C SER A 822 25.55 6.41 -38.00
N LEU A 823 24.42 6.77 -37.42
CA LEU A 823 23.78 8.07 -37.55
C LEU A 823 24.44 9.18 -36.71
N LYS A 824 25.29 8.83 -35.75
CA LYS A 824 26.04 9.79 -34.91
C LYS A 824 27.44 10.08 -35.42
N THR A 825 27.87 9.44 -36.49
CA THR A 825 29.18 9.64 -37.14
C THR A 825 29.11 10.38 -38.47
N GLU A 826 27.91 10.82 -38.88
CA GLU A 826 27.70 11.80 -39.93
C GLU A 826 27.21 13.16 -39.34
#